data_83db009a606311552cebb287b8ab3ae9
#
_entry.id   83db009a606311552cebb287b8ab3ae9
#
_cell.length_a   1.000
_cell.length_b   1.000
_cell.length_c   1.000
_cell.angle_alpha   90.00
_cell.angle_beta   90.00
_cell.angle_gamma   90.00
#
_symmetry.space_group_name_H-M   'P 1'
#
loop_
_entity.id
_entity.type
_entity.pdbx_description
1 polymer ?
#
loop_
_entity_poly.entity_id
_entity_poly.type
_entity_poly.pdbx_seq_one_letter_code
_entity_poly.pdbx_strand_id
1 'polypeptide(L)'
;MRYLCRMRTSVRWLNDYLDRPVTPDEAADAFTCVGFPVEHRESTDDGDVVLEVELTSNRGDCLSHLNLARELAAMTGRSVKEPTFGRIPDGAGPVPVANLDHEACPLYTARVIRGVTVRPSPEWMQQRLRAIGQVPRNILVDATNFVLFEYGQPTHAFDLGRLAGPAIQVRPAKDGESLLPIGEGAKPLPLRAGDLVIADASVPAAIAGVKGGAPSAVTERTTDVLIEAATFAQKSVRSSSRGLKVASDSSYRFERGVAAADVDEAADRLVALILEHAGGRLDGGRVAAGAPLPALRSVQLRVERAQRVLGYALPADDMLATLRTLGFAPVLAGGTITCSVPPRRLDIEREIDLIEELARLHGMDRVPMLDTLQVRVAAPQPQVEGMREARRTLVGLGFVETVTHTLVSERAAQPFTHAGTTLLRVSDERAGDPILRPSLLASLMATARLNADRGTPAIRLMESASVFDLLGSDLRERSSLGLLIADAPGADAAMRTMRGCVERTLRAVLGAHASIDVVPLPSAAGLAPAALVRARGHDAGTIGLVAPDALKAFGLDGPIAAAELFIKPLLTQWPPDTTVRPLPSFPSIDRDVSAIVADAVAWASIEALVRDLALEHFESVAFVGTYRGKQVGEGRKSVTMRLTFRSGSGTLRREDADPQVARVVEALHAGVGAEVRS
;
A
#
# COMPACT_ATOMS: atom_id res chain seq x y z
N MET A 1 -5.27 -11.78 3.47
CA MET A 1 -5.35 -12.75 2.36
C MET A 1 -5.16 -11.98 1.06
N ARG A 2 -4.07 -12.24 0.31
CA ARG A 2 -3.73 -11.52 -0.93
C ARG A 2 -4.79 -11.86 -1.98
N TYR A 3 -5.53 -10.87 -2.46
CA TYR A 3 -6.37 -10.97 -3.65
C TYR A 3 -5.49 -10.84 -4.91
N LEU A 4 -4.61 -11.81 -5.13
CA LEU A 4 -3.96 -11.96 -6.41
C LEU A 4 -5.00 -12.50 -7.39
N CYS A 5 -5.04 -11.91 -8.61
CA CYS A 5 -5.94 -12.33 -9.66
C CYS A 5 -5.38 -13.62 -10.26
N ARG A 6 -5.82 -14.79 -9.78
CA ARG A 6 -5.30 -16.10 -10.20
C ARG A 6 -6.36 -16.90 -10.91
N MET A 7 -5.94 -17.60 -11.97
CA MET A 7 -6.75 -18.56 -12.68
C MET A 7 -6.06 -19.90 -12.73
N ARG A 8 -6.75 -20.95 -12.26
CA ARG A 8 -6.35 -22.34 -12.48
C ARG A 8 -6.68 -22.70 -13.92
N THR A 9 -5.66 -23.06 -14.68
CA THR A 9 -5.74 -23.21 -16.14
C THR A 9 -5.22 -24.57 -16.54
N SER A 10 -6.09 -25.40 -17.13
CA SER A 10 -5.74 -26.72 -17.67
C SER A 10 -5.04 -26.57 -19.01
N VAL A 11 -3.84 -27.15 -19.16
CA VAL A 11 -3.10 -27.13 -20.43
C VAL A 11 -3.82 -27.95 -21.50
N ARG A 12 -4.45 -29.07 -21.12
CA ARG A 12 -5.27 -29.87 -22.02
C ARG A 12 -6.45 -29.05 -22.57
N TRP A 13 -7.12 -28.28 -21.71
CA TRP A 13 -8.24 -27.44 -22.13
C TRP A 13 -7.78 -26.28 -23.01
N LEU A 14 -6.63 -25.65 -22.74
CA LEU A 14 -6.04 -24.64 -23.62
C LEU A 14 -5.77 -25.21 -25.03
N ASN A 15 -5.24 -26.43 -25.10
CA ASN A 15 -4.88 -27.09 -26.35
C ASN A 15 -6.09 -27.41 -27.24
N ASP A 16 -7.32 -27.47 -26.70
CA ASP A 16 -8.52 -27.58 -27.52
C ASP A 16 -8.73 -26.38 -28.45
N TYR A 17 -8.25 -25.21 -28.02
CA TYR A 17 -8.39 -23.95 -28.77
C TYR A 17 -7.17 -23.58 -29.61
N LEU A 18 -6.13 -24.41 -29.66
CA LEU A 18 -4.93 -24.13 -30.44
C LEU A 18 -4.85 -25.06 -31.67
N ASP A 19 -4.35 -24.53 -32.79
CA ASP A 19 -4.10 -25.32 -34.03
C ASP A 19 -3.04 -26.40 -33.82
N ARG A 20 -2.06 -26.11 -32.94
CA ARG A 20 -0.99 -27.01 -32.53
C ARG A 20 -0.85 -26.95 -31.00
N PRO A 21 -0.75 -28.10 -30.32
CA PRO A 21 -0.67 -28.11 -28.87
C PRO A 21 0.61 -27.44 -28.35
N VAL A 22 0.52 -26.86 -27.16
CA VAL A 22 1.66 -26.41 -26.36
C VAL A 22 2.00 -27.45 -25.31
N THR A 23 3.26 -27.56 -24.93
CA THR A 23 3.66 -28.28 -23.72
C THR A 23 3.38 -27.42 -22.46
N PRO A 24 3.28 -28.04 -21.26
CA PRO A 24 3.14 -27.28 -20.02
C PRO A 24 4.27 -26.27 -19.77
N ASP A 25 5.49 -26.60 -20.13
CA ASP A 25 6.65 -25.71 -19.98
C ASP A 25 6.55 -24.53 -20.95
N GLU A 26 6.27 -24.80 -22.23
CA GLU A 26 6.08 -23.76 -23.23
C GLU A 26 4.93 -22.81 -22.86
N ALA A 27 3.81 -23.32 -22.34
CA ALA A 27 2.70 -22.49 -21.90
C ALA A 27 3.08 -21.59 -20.71
N ALA A 28 3.78 -22.16 -19.73
CA ALA A 28 4.20 -21.40 -18.53
C ALA A 28 5.22 -20.31 -18.86
N ASP A 29 6.18 -20.62 -19.72
CA ASP A 29 7.18 -19.65 -20.16
C ASP A 29 6.53 -18.52 -20.99
N ALA A 30 5.62 -18.87 -21.93
CA ALA A 30 4.89 -17.90 -22.73
C ALA A 30 4.01 -16.97 -21.87
N PHE A 31 3.26 -17.50 -20.90
CA PHE A 31 2.49 -16.69 -19.96
C PHE A 31 3.37 -15.75 -19.14
N THR A 32 4.48 -16.26 -18.62
CA THR A 32 5.42 -15.44 -17.84
C THR A 32 6.00 -14.30 -18.70
N CYS A 33 6.39 -14.60 -19.93
CA CYS A 33 6.92 -13.60 -20.87
C CYS A 33 5.93 -12.49 -21.21
N VAL A 34 4.63 -12.79 -21.30
CA VAL A 34 3.60 -11.78 -21.58
C VAL A 34 3.04 -11.08 -20.34
N GLY A 35 3.67 -11.29 -19.18
CA GLY A 35 3.33 -10.62 -17.91
C GLY A 35 2.27 -11.35 -17.06
N PHE A 36 2.05 -12.64 -17.30
CA PHE A 36 1.18 -13.51 -16.50
C PHE A 36 2.00 -14.61 -15.81
N PRO A 37 2.69 -14.34 -14.68
CA PRO A 37 3.52 -15.32 -14.02
C PRO A 37 2.77 -16.60 -13.66
N VAL A 38 3.42 -17.74 -13.82
CA VAL A 38 2.92 -19.04 -13.37
C VAL A 38 3.56 -19.35 -12.02
N GLU A 39 2.77 -19.26 -10.94
CA GLU A 39 3.27 -19.44 -9.58
C GLU A 39 3.31 -20.90 -9.14
N HIS A 40 2.38 -21.71 -9.65
CA HIS A 40 2.27 -23.10 -9.27
C HIS A 40 1.88 -23.99 -10.45
N ARG A 41 2.37 -25.24 -10.45
CA ARG A 41 2.03 -26.28 -11.42
C ARG A 41 1.61 -27.53 -10.67
N GLU A 42 0.55 -28.16 -11.12
CA GLU A 42 0.00 -29.38 -10.53
C GLU A 42 -0.32 -30.38 -11.64
N SER A 43 0.09 -31.64 -11.48
CA SER A 43 -0.32 -32.73 -12.37
C SER A 43 -1.57 -33.39 -11.82
N THR A 44 -2.55 -33.64 -12.67
CA THR A 44 -3.76 -34.38 -12.31
C THR A 44 -3.58 -35.86 -12.49
N ASP A 45 -4.40 -36.70 -11.84
CA ASP A 45 -4.33 -38.17 -11.90
C ASP A 45 -4.54 -38.69 -13.33
N ASP A 46 -5.26 -37.96 -14.19
CA ASP A 46 -5.53 -38.30 -15.59
C ASP A 46 -4.48 -37.78 -16.58
N GLY A 47 -3.36 -37.23 -16.07
CA GLY A 47 -2.19 -36.78 -16.84
C GLY A 47 -2.33 -35.40 -17.47
N ASP A 48 -3.26 -34.58 -17.03
CA ASP A 48 -3.27 -33.14 -17.37
C ASP A 48 -2.29 -32.37 -16.47
N VAL A 49 -1.93 -31.15 -16.88
CA VAL A 49 -1.17 -30.21 -16.06
C VAL A 49 -1.98 -28.93 -15.90
N VAL A 50 -2.16 -28.52 -14.65
CA VAL A 50 -2.85 -27.28 -14.29
C VAL A 50 -1.82 -26.24 -13.88
N LEU A 51 -1.90 -25.07 -14.49
CA LEU A 51 -1.08 -23.91 -14.19
C LEU A 51 -1.90 -22.92 -13.36
N GLU A 52 -1.32 -22.42 -12.28
CA GLU A 52 -1.88 -21.27 -11.55
C GLU A 52 -1.31 -19.99 -12.16
N VAL A 53 -2.07 -19.38 -13.06
CA VAL A 53 -1.67 -18.19 -13.80
C VAL A 53 -2.09 -16.95 -13.04
N GLU A 54 -1.14 -16.08 -12.70
CA GLU A 54 -1.41 -14.80 -12.07
C GLU A 54 -1.71 -13.74 -13.14
N LEU A 55 -2.88 -13.12 -13.04
CA LEU A 55 -3.33 -12.11 -13.99
C LEU A 55 -3.29 -10.72 -13.38
N THR A 56 -2.99 -9.72 -14.18
CA THR A 56 -3.10 -8.32 -13.76
C THR A 56 -4.57 -7.90 -13.64
N SER A 57 -4.88 -6.97 -12.75
CA SER A 57 -6.26 -6.60 -12.43
C SER A 57 -7.04 -5.99 -13.60
N ASN A 58 -6.35 -5.45 -14.60
CA ASN A 58 -6.91 -4.89 -15.83
C ASN A 58 -7.22 -5.96 -16.90
N ARG A 59 -6.66 -7.18 -16.78
CA ARG A 59 -6.85 -8.28 -17.72
C ARG A 59 -7.95 -9.25 -17.27
N GLY A 60 -9.13 -8.70 -16.94
CA GLY A 60 -10.32 -9.49 -16.60
C GLY A 60 -10.79 -10.43 -17.71
N ASP A 61 -10.52 -10.10 -18.97
CA ASP A 61 -10.75 -10.95 -20.14
C ASP A 61 -10.05 -12.31 -20.02
N CYS A 62 -8.81 -12.33 -19.52
CA CYS A 62 -8.00 -13.55 -19.35
C CYS A 62 -8.46 -14.47 -18.21
N LEU A 63 -9.56 -14.15 -17.51
CA LEU A 63 -10.21 -15.09 -16.57
C LEU A 63 -10.99 -16.20 -17.31
N SER A 64 -10.48 -16.63 -18.46
CA SER A 64 -11.06 -17.65 -19.32
C SER A 64 -10.00 -18.43 -20.11
N HIS A 65 -10.26 -19.72 -20.40
CA HIS A 65 -9.35 -20.56 -21.17
C HIS A 65 -9.23 -20.07 -22.62
N LEU A 66 -10.33 -19.64 -23.24
CA LEU A 66 -10.32 -19.17 -24.63
C LEU A 66 -9.47 -17.91 -24.80
N ASN A 67 -9.57 -16.93 -23.89
CA ASN A 67 -8.76 -15.72 -23.97
C ASN A 67 -7.28 -15.97 -23.58
N LEU A 68 -7.01 -16.86 -22.63
CA LEU A 68 -5.64 -17.31 -22.38
C LEU A 68 -5.04 -18.05 -23.58
N ALA A 69 -5.84 -18.85 -24.30
CA ALA A 69 -5.40 -19.48 -25.55
C ALA A 69 -5.08 -18.45 -26.63
N ARG A 70 -5.83 -17.32 -26.70
CA ARG A 70 -5.52 -16.19 -27.60
C ARG A 70 -4.17 -15.54 -27.27
N GLU A 71 -3.86 -15.35 -25.99
CA GLU A 71 -2.57 -14.83 -25.53
C GLU A 71 -1.42 -15.79 -25.89
N LEU A 72 -1.60 -17.10 -25.62
CA LEU A 72 -0.62 -18.11 -26.02
C LEU A 72 -0.42 -18.17 -27.54
N ALA A 73 -1.49 -18.11 -28.29
CA ALA A 73 -1.42 -18.10 -29.76
C ALA A 73 -0.61 -16.90 -30.26
N ALA A 74 -0.89 -15.70 -29.74
CA ALA A 74 -0.17 -14.48 -30.10
C ALA A 74 1.33 -14.57 -29.78
N MET A 75 1.70 -15.13 -28.61
CA MET A 75 3.11 -15.24 -28.18
C MET A 75 3.86 -16.36 -28.92
N THR A 76 3.17 -17.48 -29.21
CA THR A 76 3.81 -18.70 -29.74
C THR A 76 3.65 -18.87 -31.24
N GLY A 77 3.04 -17.90 -31.94
CA GLY A 77 2.78 -17.96 -33.39
C GLY A 77 1.83 -19.10 -33.79
N ARG A 78 0.88 -19.43 -32.92
CA ARG A 78 -0.21 -20.38 -33.18
C ARG A 78 -1.47 -19.65 -33.60
N SER A 79 -2.46 -20.41 -34.08
CA SER A 79 -3.79 -19.91 -34.42
C SER A 79 -4.82 -20.45 -33.42
N VAL A 80 -5.84 -19.62 -33.16
CA VAL A 80 -6.94 -20.00 -32.27
C VAL A 80 -8.04 -20.70 -33.05
N LYS A 81 -8.55 -21.81 -32.55
CA LYS A 81 -9.75 -22.50 -32.98
C LYS A 81 -10.91 -22.10 -32.09
N GLU A 82 -11.78 -21.27 -32.56
CA GLU A 82 -12.95 -20.87 -31.79
C GLU A 82 -14.05 -21.95 -31.83
N PRO A 83 -14.79 -22.15 -30.71
CA PRO A 83 -15.93 -23.07 -30.70
C PRO A 83 -16.98 -22.68 -31.75
N THR A 84 -17.50 -23.66 -32.45
CA THR A 84 -18.53 -23.44 -33.50
C THR A 84 -19.89 -23.96 -33.00
N PHE A 85 -20.90 -23.12 -33.02
CA PHE A 85 -22.28 -23.44 -32.63
C PHE A 85 -23.26 -22.47 -33.33
N GLY A 86 -24.55 -22.84 -33.33
CA GLY A 86 -25.60 -22.01 -33.93
C GLY A 86 -25.88 -20.74 -33.17
N ARG A 87 -26.07 -19.63 -33.88
CA ARG A 87 -26.53 -18.38 -33.28
C ARG A 87 -28.04 -18.37 -33.14
N ILE A 88 -28.54 -17.90 -31.97
CA ILE A 88 -29.96 -17.79 -31.69
C ILE A 88 -30.44 -16.39 -32.10
N PRO A 89 -31.39 -16.29 -33.05
CA PRO A 89 -31.88 -15.00 -33.50
C PRO A 89 -32.71 -14.28 -32.44
N ASP A 90 -32.81 -12.97 -32.55
CA ASP A 90 -33.75 -12.17 -31.78
C ASP A 90 -35.18 -12.61 -32.07
N GLY A 91 -36.00 -12.65 -31.03
CA GLY A 91 -37.40 -13.06 -31.19
C GLY A 91 -38.20 -12.93 -29.89
N ALA A 92 -39.54 -13.10 -30.04
CA ALA A 92 -40.39 -13.20 -28.89
C ALA A 92 -40.07 -14.48 -28.10
N GLY A 93 -39.71 -14.34 -26.83
CA GLY A 93 -39.58 -15.44 -25.91
C GLY A 93 -40.80 -15.55 -25.01
N PRO A 94 -41.02 -16.72 -24.37
CA PRO A 94 -42.17 -16.96 -23.49
C PRO A 94 -42.10 -16.22 -22.16
N VAL A 95 -40.95 -15.64 -21.83
CA VAL A 95 -40.73 -14.92 -20.57
C VAL A 95 -40.31 -13.48 -20.87
N PRO A 96 -41.16 -12.48 -20.55
CA PRO A 96 -40.80 -11.08 -20.71
C PRO A 96 -39.72 -10.69 -19.68
N VAL A 97 -38.80 -9.85 -20.10
CA VAL A 97 -37.70 -9.32 -19.28
C VAL A 97 -37.85 -7.80 -19.18
N ALA A 98 -37.89 -7.28 -17.98
CA ALA A 98 -37.85 -5.85 -17.69
C ALA A 98 -36.54 -5.50 -16.98
N ASN A 99 -35.73 -4.64 -17.57
CA ASN A 99 -34.56 -4.07 -16.93
C ASN A 99 -34.91 -2.66 -16.45
N LEU A 100 -34.95 -2.45 -15.14
CA LEU A 100 -35.33 -1.18 -14.51
C LEU A 100 -34.12 -0.35 -14.06
N ASP A 101 -32.90 -0.84 -14.28
CA ASP A 101 -31.66 -0.15 -13.97
C ASP A 101 -30.60 -0.41 -15.05
N HIS A 102 -30.65 0.38 -16.11
CA HIS A 102 -29.73 0.25 -17.25
C HIS A 102 -28.29 0.66 -16.95
N GLU A 103 -28.06 1.44 -15.88
CA GLU A 103 -26.71 1.80 -15.45
C GLU A 103 -26.03 0.63 -14.73
N ALA A 104 -26.74 -0.01 -13.81
CA ALA A 104 -26.22 -1.16 -13.07
C ALA A 104 -26.22 -2.46 -13.90
N CYS A 105 -27.14 -2.59 -14.87
CA CYS A 105 -27.22 -3.72 -15.82
C CYS A 105 -27.32 -3.20 -17.27
N PRO A 106 -26.23 -2.93 -17.96
CA PRO A 106 -26.25 -2.43 -19.33
C PRO A 106 -26.97 -3.35 -20.32
N LEU A 107 -26.84 -4.67 -20.15
CA LEU A 107 -27.49 -5.67 -21.00
C LEU A 107 -27.87 -6.91 -20.19
N TYR A 108 -29.12 -7.33 -20.30
CA TYR A 108 -29.63 -8.60 -19.80
C TYR A 108 -30.26 -9.38 -20.94
N THR A 109 -29.93 -10.65 -21.10
CA THR A 109 -30.54 -11.52 -22.12
C THR A 109 -31.06 -12.80 -21.51
N ALA A 110 -32.16 -13.30 -22.08
CA ALA A 110 -32.80 -14.54 -21.65
C ALA A 110 -33.15 -15.44 -22.83
N ARG A 111 -33.08 -16.75 -22.62
CA ARG A 111 -33.48 -17.81 -23.52
C ARG A 111 -34.19 -18.89 -22.74
N VAL A 112 -35.17 -19.55 -23.32
CA VAL A 112 -35.92 -20.64 -22.69
C VAL A 112 -35.70 -21.95 -23.43
N ILE A 113 -35.35 -23.00 -22.68
CA ILE A 113 -35.26 -24.38 -23.19
C ILE A 113 -36.30 -25.21 -22.45
N ARG A 114 -37.13 -25.94 -23.19
CA ARG A 114 -38.13 -26.83 -22.59
C ARG A 114 -37.80 -28.28 -22.86
N GLY A 115 -38.24 -29.14 -21.92
CA GLY A 115 -38.12 -30.59 -22.05
C GLY A 115 -36.68 -31.09 -21.85
N VAL A 116 -35.88 -30.40 -21.05
CA VAL A 116 -34.54 -30.88 -20.68
C VAL A 116 -34.64 -32.07 -19.74
N THR A 117 -33.65 -32.94 -19.77
CA THR A 117 -33.49 -34.04 -18.83
C THR A 117 -32.21 -33.83 -18.05
N VAL A 118 -32.33 -33.60 -16.73
CA VAL A 118 -31.19 -33.44 -15.86
C VAL A 118 -30.49 -34.78 -15.65
N ARG A 119 -29.20 -34.84 -15.98
CA ARG A 119 -28.35 -36.04 -15.89
C ARG A 119 -26.90 -35.61 -15.61
N PRO A 120 -26.00 -36.52 -15.28
CA PRO A 120 -24.56 -36.21 -15.20
C PRO A 120 -24.05 -35.64 -16.52
N SER A 121 -23.17 -34.68 -16.45
CA SER A 121 -22.48 -34.11 -17.62
C SER A 121 -21.53 -35.12 -18.26
N PRO A 122 -21.18 -34.98 -19.55
CA PRO A 122 -20.24 -35.89 -20.21
C PRO A 122 -18.88 -35.87 -19.50
N GLU A 123 -18.18 -37.02 -19.53
CA GLU A 123 -16.93 -37.21 -18.79
C GLU A 123 -15.85 -36.15 -19.17
N TRP A 124 -15.76 -35.81 -20.46
CA TRP A 124 -14.81 -34.79 -20.91
C TRP A 124 -15.02 -33.44 -20.22
N MET A 125 -16.28 -33.02 -20.00
CA MET A 125 -16.64 -31.77 -19.31
C MET A 125 -16.32 -31.87 -17.83
N GLN A 126 -16.67 -33.00 -17.20
CA GLN A 126 -16.37 -33.25 -15.79
C GLN A 126 -14.85 -33.23 -15.53
N GLN A 127 -14.04 -33.84 -16.40
CA GLN A 127 -12.57 -33.84 -16.27
C GLN A 127 -12.01 -32.43 -16.31
N ARG A 128 -12.45 -31.58 -17.26
CA ARG A 128 -12.01 -30.18 -17.34
C ARG A 128 -12.38 -29.38 -16.09
N LEU A 129 -13.60 -29.54 -15.60
CA LEU A 129 -14.05 -28.85 -14.39
C LEU A 129 -13.28 -29.33 -13.15
N ARG A 130 -13.06 -30.65 -12.98
CA ARG A 130 -12.26 -31.19 -11.87
C ARG A 130 -10.81 -30.68 -11.92
N ALA A 131 -10.20 -30.63 -13.09
CA ALA A 131 -8.82 -30.15 -13.25
C ALA A 131 -8.63 -28.75 -12.65
N ILE A 132 -9.60 -27.86 -12.84
CA ILE A 132 -9.54 -26.48 -12.29
C ILE A 132 -10.12 -26.35 -10.87
N GLY A 133 -10.46 -27.49 -10.22
CA GLY A 133 -10.95 -27.53 -8.83
C GLY A 133 -12.46 -27.33 -8.69
N GLN A 134 -13.24 -27.40 -9.78
CA GLN A 134 -14.70 -27.39 -9.71
C GLN A 134 -15.24 -28.79 -9.43
N VAL A 135 -16.36 -28.87 -8.72
CA VAL A 135 -17.04 -30.13 -8.41
C VAL A 135 -18.22 -30.31 -9.38
N PRO A 136 -18.15 -31.26 -10.34
CA PRO A 136 -19.25 -31.57 -11.23
C PRO A 136 -20.53 -31.99 -10.45
N ARG A 137 -21.68 -31.54 -10.93
CA ARG A 137 -23.00 -31.82 -10.32
C ARG A 137 -23.96 -32.45 -11.31
N ASN A 138 -24.43 -31.67 -12.26
CA ASN A 138 -25.29 -32.12 -13.34
C ASN A 138 -25.08 -31.24 -14.55
N ILE A 139 -25.56 -31.71 -15.70
CA ILE A 139 -25.33 -31.06 -17.00
C ILE A 139 -25.71 -29.59 -17.04
N LEU A 140 -26.79 -29.16 -16.34
CA LEU A 140 -27.23 -27.77 -16.38
C LEU A 140 -26.26 -26.86 -15.60
N VAL A 141 -25.87 -27.28 -14.41
CA VAL A 141 -24.93 -26.53 -13.57
C VAL A 141 -23.50 -26.58 -14.16
N ASP A 142 -23.10 -27.75 -14.62
CA ASP A 142 -21.74 -27.96 -15.16
C ASP A 142 -21.54 -27.20 -16.46
N ALA A 143 -22.57 -27.13 -17.32
CA ALA A 143 -22.52 -26.33 -18.55
C ALA A 143 -22.42 -24.82 -18.26
N THR A 144 -23.12 -24.29 -17.25
CA THR A 144 -22.95 -22.90 -16.84
C THR A 144 -21.54 -22.61 -16.31
N ASN A 145 -20.99 -23.52 -15.49
CA ASN A 145 -19.62 -23.40 -15.00
C ASN A 145 -18.60 -23.58 -16.14
N PHE A 146 -18.83 -24.50 -17.07
CA PHE A 146 -17.94 -24.69 -18.20
C PHE A 146 -17.84 -23.43 -19.04
N VAL A 147 -18.96 -22.81 -19.43
CA VAL A 147 -18.99 -21.56 -20.21
C VAL A 147 -18.35 -20.40 -19.42
N LEU A 148 -18.55 -20.33 -18.11
CA LEU A 148 -17.89 -19.36 -17.25
C LEU A 148 -16.36 -19.42 -17.37
N PHE A 149 -15.77 -20.62 -17.34
CA PHE A 149 -14.32 -20.79 -17.45
C PHE A 149 -13.82 -20.89 -18.89
N GLU A 150 -14.70 -21.18 -19.86
CA GLU A 150 -14.39 -21.17 -21.28
C GLU A 150 -14.29 -19.73 -21.81
N TYR A 151 -15.34 -18.90 -21.61
CA TYR A 151 -15.48 -17.55 -22.16
C TYR A 151 -15.16 -16.42 -21.17
N GLY A 152 -15.19 -16.69 -19.88
CA GLY A 152 -15.11 -15.65 -18.86
C GLY A 152 -16.42 -14.92 -18.59
N GLN A 153 -17.51 -15.33 -19.27
CA GLN A 153 -18.85 -14.78 -19.14
C GLN A 153 -19.66 -15.62 -18.16
N PRO A 154 -20.02 -15.08 -16.98
CA PRO A 154 -20.94 -15.78 -16.09
C PRO A 154 -22.33 -15.89 -16.71
N THR A 155 -22.91 -17.07 -16.61
CA THR A 155 -24.29 -17.39 -17.03
C THR A 155 -25.02 -18.06 -15.88
N HIS A 156 -26.37 -18.03 -15.92
CA HIS A 156 -27.18 -18.71 -14.93
C HIS A 156 -28.34 -19.46 -15.56
N ALA A 157 -28.75 -20.56 -14.92
CA ALA A 157 -29.91 -21.35 -15.32
C ALA A 157 -30.92 -21.36 -14.17
N PHE A 158 -32.10 -20.78 -14.38
CA PHE A 158 -33.22 -20.87 -13.47
C PHE A 158 -34.13 -22.04 -13.84
N ASP A 159 -34.69 -22.73 -12.87
CA ASP A 159 -35.83 -23.64 -13.06
C ASP A 159 -37.07 -22.78 -13.35
N LEU A 160 -37.55 -22.81 -14.60
CA LEU A 160 -38.65 -21.98 -15.04
C LEU A 160 -39.94 -22.31 -14.28
N GLY A 161 -40.16 -23.56 -13.87
CA GLY A 161 -41.33 -23.98 -13.11
C GLY A 161 -41.33 -23.50 -11.64
N ARG A 162 -40.19 -23.01 -11.17
CA ARG A 162 -40.03 -22.50 -9.79
C ARG A 162 -40.00 -20.97 -9.69
N LEU A 163 -40.02 -20.28 -10.82
CA LEU A 163 -40.17 -18.81 -10.85
C LEU A 163 -41.66 -18.44 -10.64
N ALA A 164 -41.90 -17.49 -9.76
CA ALA A 164 -43.24 -17.00 -9.53
C ALA A 164 -43.68 -16.01 -10.64
N GLY A 165 -44.59 -16.46 -11.51
CA GLY A 165 -45.05 -15.72 -12.68
C GLY A 165 -44.04 -15.74 -13.83
N PRO A 166 -44.50 -15.46 -15.03
CA PRO A 166 -43.67 -15.61 -16.25
C PRO A 166 -42.87 -14.34 -16.61
N ALA A 167 -42.28 -13.66 -15.63
CA ALA A 167 -41.55 -12.40 -15.89
C ALA A 167 -40.27 -12.32 -15.06
N ILE A 168 -39.22 -11.76 -15.65
CA ILE A 168 -37.98 -11.42 -14.97
C ILE A 168 -37.85 -9.90 -14.87
N GLN A 169 -37.46 -9.41 -13.70
CA GLN A 169 -37.17 -7.99 -13.45
C GLN A 169 -35.75 -7.84 -12.91
N VAL A 170 -34.94 -7.04 -13.59
CA VAL A 170 -33.65 -6.58 -13.07
C VAL A 170 -33.88 -5.22 -12.42
N ARG A 171 -33.70 -5.14 -11.10
CA ARG A 171 -34.04 -3.96 -10.30
C ARG A 171 -33.21 -3.85 -9.02
N PRO A 172 -33.11 -2.67 -8.40
CA PRO A 172 -32.65 -2.56 -7.02
C PRO A 172 -33.54 -3.36 -6.06
N ALA A 173 -32.94 -3.91 -5.00
CA ALA A 173 -33.65 -4.57 -3.92
C ALA A 173 -34.52 -3.56 -3.15
N LYS A 174 -35.69 -4.01 -2.67
CA LYS A 174 -36.60 -3.24 -1.82
C LYS A 174 -36.22 -3.43 -0.35
N ASP A 175 -36.63 -2.48 0.48
CA ASP A 175 -36.46 -2.61 1.93
C ASP A 175 -37.12 -3.87 2.48
N GLY A 176 -36.40 -4.60 3.33
CA GLY A 176 -36.85 -5.84 3.96
C GLY A 176 -36.75 -7.08 3.07
N GLU A 177 -36.35 -6.98 1.82
CA GLU A 177 -36.11 -8.16 0.98
C GLU A 177 -34.91 -8.97 1.47
N SER A 178 -34.96 -10.28 1.28
CA SER A 178 -33.88 -11.21 1.58
C SER A 178 -33.77 -12.26 0.49
N LEU A 179 -32.58 -12.84 0.33
CA LEU A 179 -32.34 -13.97 -0.57
C LEU A 179 -31.80 -15.14 0.24
N LEU A 180 -32.34 -16.34 0.02
CA LEU A 180 -31.71 -17.59 0.42
C LEU A 180 -30.74 -18.02 -0.69
N PRO A 181 -29.41 -17.88 -0.54
CA PRO A 181 -28.48 -18.20 -1.61
C PRO A 181 -28.35 -19.73 -1.81
N ILE A 182 -27.92 -20.11 -3.03
CA ILE A 182 -27.55 -21.51 -3.31
C ILE A 182 -26.34 -21.89 -2.46
N GLY A 183 -26.42 -23.00 -1.74
CA GLY A 183 -25.35 -23.57 -0.93
C GLY A 183 -25.88 -24.41 0.21
N GLU A 184 -25.10 -25.42 0.60
CA GLU A 184 -25.46 -26.27 1.74
C GLU A 184 -25.37 -25.50 3.05
N GLY A 185 -26.41 -25.55 3.90
CA GLY A 185 -26.45 -24.82 5.16
C GLY A 185 -26.58 -23.31 5.03
N ALA A 186 -26.87 -22.79 3.83
CA ALA A 186 -27.05 -21.35 3.60
C ALA A 186 -28.20 -20.77 4.43
N LYS A 187 -28.02 -19.53 4.91
CA LYS A 187 -29.05 -18.78 5.64
C LYS A 187 -29.54 -17.62 4.79
N PRO A 188 -30.80 -17.17 4.99
CA PRO A 188 -31.30 -15.98 4.32
C PRO A 188 -30.37 -14.77 4.55
N LEU A 189 -30.01 -14.10 3.47
CA LEU A 189 -29.20 -12.88 3.48
C LEU A 189 -30.15 -11.68 3.37
N PRO A 190 -30.18 -10.77 4.35
CA PRO A 190 -30.88 -9.51 4.21
C PRO A 190 -30.21 -8.66 3.13
N LEU A 191 -30.99 -8.21 2.16
CA LEU A 191 -30.52 -7.36 1.08
C LEU A 191 -30.51 -5.90 1.54
N ARG A 192 -29.57 -5.12 1.03
CA ARG A 192 -29.51 -3.68 1.28
C ARG A 192 -30.24 -2.93 0.17
N ALA A 193 -30.84 -1.81 0.51
CA ALA A 193 -31.33 -0.88 -0.51
C ALA A 193 -30.19 -0.54 -1.49
N GLY A 194 -30.43 -0.74 -2.79
CA GLY A 194 -29.43 -0.53 -3.84
C GLY A 194 -28.62 -1.78 -4.25
N ASP A 195 -28.71 -2.92 -3.57
CA ASP A 195 -28.22 -4.18 -4.12
C ASP A 195 -29.04 -4.55 -5.36
N LEU A 196 -28.39 -4.79 -6.50
CA LEU A 196 -29.09 -5.16 -7.71
C LEU A 196 -29.54 -6.62 -7.63
N VAL A 197 -30.80 -6.87 -7.92
CA VAL A 197 -31.38 -8.22 -7.91
C VAL A 197 -32.00 -8.57 -9.27
N ILE A 198 -31.99 -9.87 -9.54
CA ILE A 198 -32.83 -10.47 -10.57
C ILE A 198 -34.01 -11.05 -9.83
N ALA A 199 -35.20 -10.52 -10.07
CA ALA A 199 -36.43 -10.90 -9.39
C ALA A 199 -37.39 -11.54 -10.35
N ASP A 200 -38.19 -12.48 -9.86
CA ASP A 200 -39.40 -12.91 -10.52
C ASP A 200 -40.58 -11.93 -10.24
N ALA A 201 -41.82 -12.30 -10.47
CA ALA A 201 -42.94 -11.42 -10.21
C ALA A 201 -43.15 -11.10 -8.72
N SER A 202 -42.54 -11.83 -7.80
CA SER A 202 -42.81 -11.77 -6.37
C SER A 202 -41.59 -11.44 -5.51
N VAL A 203 -40.47 -12.12 -5.74
CA VAL A 203 -39.29 -12.10 -4.87
C VAL A 203 -37.99 -12.07 -5.65
N PRO A 204 -36.85 -11.67 -5.03
CA PRO A 204 -35.54 -11.83 -5.59
C PRO A 204 -35.20 -13.30 -5.84
N ALA A 205 -34.83 -13.63 -7.08
CA ALA A 205 -34.36 -14.95 -7.51
C ALA A 205 -32.83 -15.07 -7.51
N ALA A 206 -32.12 -13.93 -7.65
CA ALA A 206 -30.66 -13.87 -7.54
C ALA A 206 -30.19 -12.48 -7.12
N ILE A 207 -28.98 -12.39 -6.52
CA ILE A 207 -28.21 -11.15 -6.42
C ILE A 207 -27.42 -11.03 -7.74
N ALA A 208 -27.71 -10.00 -8.51
CA ALA A 208 -27.17 -9.82 -9.85
C ALA A 208 -25.63 -9.88 -9.91
N GLY A 209 -25.12 -10.80 -10.70
CA GLY A 209 -23.69 -11.01 -10.85
C GLY A 209 -22.94 -11.59 -9.64
N VAL A 210 -23.63 -11.91 -8.54
CA VAL A 210 -23.02 -12.41 -7.29
C VAL A 210 -23.43 -13.84 -6.99
N LYS A 211 -24.73 -14.10 -6.79
CA LYS A 211 -25.18 -15.41 -6.31
C LYS A 211 -26.64 -15.70 -6.67
N GLY A 212 -26.90 -16.88 -7.21
CA GLY A 212 -28.26 -17.38 -7.43
C GLY A 212 -28.98 -17.74 -6.12
N GLY A 213 -30.30 -17.66 -6.14
CA GLY A 213 -31.20 -18.06 -5.04
C GLY A 213 -31.56 -19.54 -5.08
N ALA A 214 -31.62 -20.18 -3.93
CA ALA A 214 -31.99 -21.59 -3.80
C ALA A 214 -33.46 -21.89 -4.23
N PRO A 215 -34.45 -20.99 -4.02
CA PRO A 215 -35.82 -21.25 -4.45
C PRO A 215 -35.99 -21.43 -5.96
N SER A 216 -35.23 -20.71 -6.79
CA SER A 216 -35.26 -20.76 -8.25
C SER A 216 -34.21 -21.64 -8.88
N ALA A 217 -33.40 -22.32 -8.07
CA ALA A 217 -32.31 -23.17 -8.56
C ALA A 217 -32.82 -24.43 -9.27
N VAL A 218 -32.06 -24.86 -10.28
CA VAL A 218 -32.30 -26.12 -10.98
C VAL A 218 -32.13 -27.32 -10.03
N THR A 219 -32.96 -28.32 -10.24
CA THR A 219 -32.97 -29.57 -9.49
C THR A 219 -32.98 -30.76 -10.44
N GLU A 220 -32.88 -31.98 -9.95
CA GLU A 220 -32.98 -33.18 -10.76
C GLU A 220 -34.34 -33.37 -11.45
N ARG A 221 -35.38 -32.64 -10.98
CA ARG A 221 -36.74 -32.67 -11.54
C ARG A 221 -37.01 -31.54 -12.54
N THR A 222 -36.05 -30.67 -12.77
CA THR A 222 -36.20 -29.54 -13.69
C THR A 222 -36.36 -30.03 -15.13
N THR A 223 -37.42 -29.57 -15.80
CA THR A 223 -37.70 -29.91 -17.21
C THR A 223 -37.63 -28.69 -18.12
N ASP A 224 -37.82 -27.51 -17.58
CA ASP A 224 -37.80 -26.25 -18.34
C ASP A 224 -36.84 -25.28 -17.66
N VAL A 225 -35.95 -24.66 -18.43
CA VAL A 225 -34.95 -23.74 -17.90
C VAL A 225 -34.99 -22.41 -18.60
N LEU A 226 -34.82 -21.34 -17.82
CA LEU A 226 -34.52 -20.01 -18.32
C LEU A 226 -33.02 -19.77 -18.17
N ILE A 227 -32.36 -19.55 -19.30
CA ILE A 227 -30.94 -19.22 -19.36
C ILE A 227 -30.79 -17.71 -19.30
N GLU A 228 -30.03 -17.24 -18.33
CA GLU A 228 -29.60 -15.85 -18.18
C GLU A 228 -28.17 -15.67 -18.65
N ALA A 229 -27.94 -14.60 -19.42
CA ALA A 229 -26.61 -14.02 -19.59
C ALA A 229 -26.74 -12.50 -19.59
N ALA A 230 -25.85 -11.84 -18.86
CA ALA A 230 -25.94 -10.39 -18.66
C ALA A 230 -24.55 -9.78 -18.47
N THR A 231 -24.47 -8.46 -18.54
CA THR A 231 -23.34 -7.69 -18.02
C THR A 231 -23.83 -6.74 -16.93
N PHE A 232 -23.02 -6.60 -15.87
CA PHE A 232 -23.35 -5.76 -14.71
C PHE A 232 -22.22 -4.77 -14.46
N ALA A 233 -22.55 -3.58 -13.96
CA ALA A 233 -21.58 -2.57 -13.60
C ALA A 233 -20.64 -3.08 -12.50
N GLN A 234 -19.34 -2.96 -12.70
CA GLN A 234 -18.30 -3.43 -11.79
C GLN A 234 -18.49 -2.93 -10.35
N LYS A 235 -18.85 -1.63 -10.20
CA LYS A 235 -19.08 -1.00 -8.89
C LYS A 235 -20.27 -1.62 -8.16
N SER A 236 -21.37 -1.90 -8.88
CA SER A 236 -22.58 -2.51 -8.31
C SER A 236 -22.26 -3.90 -7.76
N VAL A 237 -21.65 -4.77 -8.57
CA VAL A 237 -21.30 -6.13 -8.15
C VAL A 237 -20.32 -6.11 -6.98
N ARG A 238 -19.28 -5.26 -7.03
CA ARG A 238 -18.30 -5.12 -5.94
C ARG A 238 -18.96 -4.63 -4.64
N SER A 239 -19.88 -3.68 -4.72
CA SER A 239 -20.61 -3.17 -3.57
C SER A 239 -21.44 -4.27 -2.92
N SER A 240 -22.23 -5.02 -3.71
CA SER A 240 -23.07 -6.10 -3.20
C SER A 240 -22.25 -7.26 -2.65
N SER A 241 -21.23 -7.72 -3.39
CA SER A 241 -20.35 -8.82 -2.96
C SER A 241 -19.66 -8.52 -1.63
N ARG A 242 -19.07 -7.32 -1.48
CA ARG A 242 -18.38 -6.92 -0.24
C ARG A 242 -19.34 -6.64 0.91
N GLY A 243 -20.41 -5.92 0.64
CA GLY A 243 -21.36 -5.52 1.67
C GLY A 243 -22.13 -6.70 2.26
N LEU A 244 -22.48 -7.68 1.43
CA LEU A 244 -23.13 -8.93 1.85
C LEU A 244 -22.14 -10.00 2.30
N LYS A 245 -20.82 -9.76 2.13
CA LYS A 245 -19.73 -10.71 2.44
C LYS A 245 -19.88 -12.05 1.66
N VAL A 246 -20.37 -11.98 0.42
CA VAL A 246 -20.55 -13.12 -0.48
C VAL A 246 -19.70 -12.93 -1.71
N ALA A 247 -18.78 -13.87 -1.96
CA ALA A 247 -17.95 -13.90 -3.17
C ALA A 247 -18.23 -15.18 -3.97
N SER A 248 -18.08 -15.08 -5.30
CA SER A 248 -18.21 -16.19 -6.23
C SER A 248 -17.29 -16.00 -7.44
N ASP A 249 -17.09 -17.06 -8.23
CA ASP A 249 -16.39 -16.98 -9.52
C ASP A 249 -17.06 -16.00 -10.49
N SER A 250 -18.37 -15.82 -10.39
CA SER A 250 -19.13 -14.82 -11.16
C SER A 250 -18.82 -13.40 -10.69
N SER A 251 -18.95 -13.11 -9.39
CA SER A 251 -18.64 -11.78 -8.85
C SER A 251 -17.19 -11.38 -9.10
N TYR A 252 -16.30 -12.34 -9.04
CA TYR A 252 -14.87 -12.14 -9.30
C TYR A 252 -14.59 -11.64 -10.73
N ARG A 253 -15.36 -12.14 -11.72
CA ARG A 253 -15.28 -11.70 -13.13
C ARG A 253 -15.98 -10.36 -13.35
N PHE A 254 -17.22 -10.23 -12.90
CA PHE A 254 -17.97 -8.99 -13.05
C PHE A 254 -17.32 -7.78 -12.39
N GLU A 255 -16.68 -7.96 -11.23
CA GLU A 255 -15.91 -6.89 -10.56
C GLU A 255 -14.73 -6.36 -11.39
N ARG A 256 -14.24 -7.15 -12.36
CA ARG A 256 -13.15 -6.80 -13.29
C ARG A 256 -13.62 -6.37 -14.65
N GLY A 257 -14.89 -6.57 -14.91
CA GLY A 257 -15.55 -6.23 -16.18
C GLY A 257 -15.70 -7.43 -17.11
N VAL A 258 -16.90 -7.56 -17.61
CA VAL A 258 -17.28 -8.53 -18.64
C VAL A 258 -17.87 -7.76 -19.81
N ALA A 259 -17.40 -8.04 -21.02
CA ALA A 259 -17.81 -7.31 -22.21
C ALA A 259 -19.26 -7.62 -22.59
N ALA A 260 -20.07 -6.59 -22.83
CA ALA A 260 -21.46 -6.78 -23.25
C ALA A 260 -21.59 -7.53 -24.59
N ALA A 261 -20.59 -7.44 -25.45
CA ALA A 261 -20.57 -8.14 -26.75
C ALA A 261 -20.42 -9.66 -26.62
N ASP A 262 -19.82 -10.16 -25.51
CA ASP A 262 -19.58 -11.59 -25.31
C ASP A 262 -20.80 -12.30 -24.69
N VAL A 263 -21.80 -11.53 -24.20
CA VAL A 263 -23.00 -12.04 -23.51
C VAL A 263 -23.76 -13.05 -24.37
N ASP A 264 -24.03 -12.68 -25.62
CA ASP A 264 -24.82 -13.53 -26.49
C ASP A 264 -24.07 -14.76 -26.98
N GLU A 265 -22.78 -14.61 -27.25
CA GLU A 265 -21.93 -15.72 -27.66
C GLU A 265 -21.85 -16.81 -26.60
N ALA A 266 -21.60 -16.41 -25.36
CA ALA A 266 -21.55 -17.33 -24.25
C ALA A 266 -22.91 -17.99 -23.95
N ALA A 267 -24.00 -17.22 -24.05
CA ALA A 267 -25.35 -17.77 -23.87
C ALA A 267 -25.72 -18.78 -24.97
N ASP A 268 -25.41 -18.49 -26.24
CA ASP A 268 -25.67 -19.41 -27.35
C ASP A 268 -24.81 -20.68 -27.22
N ARG A 269 -23.56 -20.54 -26.79
CA ARG A 269 -22.70 -21.69 -26.45
C ARG A 269 -23.31 -22.55 -25.34
N LEU A 270 -23.82 -21.93 -24.27
CA LEU A 270 -24.49 -22.66 -23.18
C LEU A 270 -25.72 -23.40 -23.67
N VAL A 271 -26.56 -22.74 -24.48
CA VAL A 271 -27.76 -23.36 -25.07
C VAL A 271 -27.38 -24.57 -25.93
N ALA A 272 -26.35 -24.44 -26.78
CA ALA A 272 -25.86 -25.54 -27.60
C ALA A 272 -25.43 -26.76 -26.77
N LEU A 273 -24.66 -26.52 -25.69
CA LEU A 273 -24.23 -27.60 -24.77
C LEU A 273 -25.42 -28.28 -24.06
N ILE A 274 -26.41 -27.50 -23.62
CA ILE A 274 -27.61 -28.04 -22.96
C ILE A 274 -28.43 -28.86 -23.97
N LEU A 275 -28.69 -28.36 -25.16
CA LEU A 275 -29.45 -29.08 -26.19
C LEU A 275 -28.77 -30.39 -26.58
N GLU A 276 -27.45 -30.38 -26.72
CA GLU A 276 -26.67 -31.55 -27.09
C GLU A 276 -26.67 -32.63 -25.96
N HIS A 277 -26.51 -32.20 -24.71
CA HIS A 277 -26.25 -33.14 -23.62
C HIS A 277 -27.43 -33.34 -22.65
N ALA A 278 -28.37 -32.42 -22.55
CA ALA A 278 -29.61 -32.55 -21.76
C ALA A 278 -30.85 -32.74 -22.62
N GLY A 279 -30.74 -32.56 -23.94
CA GLY A 279 -31.89 -32.57 -24.83
C GLY A 279 -32.78 -31.33 -24.70
N GLY A 280 -34.03 -31.48 -25.04
CA GLY A 280 -34.99 -30.39 -25.01
C GLY A 280 -35.08 -29.63 -26.34
N ARG A 281 -35.80 -28.52 -26.33
CA ARG A 281 -35.95 -27.63 -27.47
C ARG A 281 -35.97 -26.18 -27.05
N LEU A 282 -35.39 -25.31 -27.88
CA LEU A 282 -35.47 -23.86 -27.66
C LEU A 282 -36.93 -23.41 -27.85
N ASP A 283 -37.44 -22.60 -26.92
CA ASP A 283 -38.80 -22.04 -26.95
C ASP A 283 -38.73 -20.54 -27.21
N GLY A 284 -38.98 -20.14 -28.43
CA GLY A 284 -38.84 -18.75 -28.91
C GLY A 284 -37.41 -18.37 -29.26
N GLY A 285 -37.18 -17.05 -29.40
CA GLY A 285 -35.89 -16.47 -29.70
C GLY A 285 -35.21 -15.88 -28.45
N ARG A 286 -34.12 -15.15 -28.68
CA ARG A 286 -33.42 -14.34 -27.67
C ARG A 286 -34.29 -13.15 -27.29
N VAL A 287 -34.56 -13.01 -25.99
CA VAL A 287 -35.16 -11.80 -25.39
C VAL A 287 -34.05 -10.97 -24.77
N ALA A 288 -34.01 -9.68 -25.08
CA ALA A 288 -33.02 -8.76 -24.53
C ALA A 288 -33.66 -7.52 -23.92
N ALA A 289 -33.10 -7.05 -22.84
CA ALA A 289 -33.45 -5.80 -22.18
C ALA A 289 -32.18 -5.04 -21.78
N GLY A 290 -31.96 -3.86 -22.35
CA GLY A 290 -30.77 -3.07 -22.10
C GLY A 290 -30.50 -2.03 -23.18
N ALA A 291 -29.34 -1.40 -23.12
CA ALA A 291 -28.88 -0.47 -24.13
C ALA A 291 -28.31 -1.20 -25.37
N PRO A 292 -28.36 -0.59 -26.55
CA PRO A 292 -27.63 -1.08 -27.70
C PRO A 292 -26.14 -1.27 -27.38
N LEU A 293 -25.50 -2.27 -27.99
CA LEU A 293 -24.08 -2.47 -27.85
C LEU A 293 -23.32 -1.21 -28.29
N PRO A 294 -22.29 -0.77 -27.52
CA PRO A 294 -21.50 0.39 -27.91
C PRO A 294 -20.74 0.12 -29.20
N ALA A 295 -20.52 1.16 -30.01
CA ALA A 295 -19.64 1.08 -31.16
C ALA A 295 -18.24 0.63 -30.75
N LEU A 296 -17.55 -0.08 -31.66
CA LEU A 296 -16.17 -0.49 -31.42
C LEU A 296 -15.29 0.73 -31.14
N ARG A 297 -14.53 0.66 -30.04
CA ARG A 297 -13.57 1.71 -29.66
C ARG A 297 -12.43 1.74 -30.68
N SER A 298 -12.02 2.94 -31.08
CA SER A 298 -10.86 3.15 -31.92
C SER A 298 -9.77 3.87 -31.14
N VAL A 299 -8.54 3.35 -31.16
CA VAL A 299 -7.37 3.94 -30.50
C VAL A 299 -6.26 4.15 -31.50
N GLN A 300 -5.63 5.32 -31.48
CA GLN A 300 -4.53 5.68 -32.37
C GLN A 300 -3.18 5.50 -31.66
N LEU A 301 -2.21 4.98 -32.42
CA LEU A 301 -0.83 4.74 -31.99
C LEU A 301 0.14 5.43 -32.94
N ARG A 302 0.88 6.42 -32.50
CA ARG A 302 1.95 7.06 -33.26
C ARG A 302 3.21 6.20 -33.21
N VAL A 303 3.71 5.78 -34.37
CA VAL A 303 4.89 4.91 -34.49
C VAL A 303 6.10 5.52 -33.78
N GLU A 304 6.41 6.79 -34.05
CA GLU A 304 7.54 7.49 -33.42
C GLU A 304 7.41 7.56 -31.88
N ARG A 305 6.19 7.78 -31.36
CA ARG A 305 5.97 7.80 -29.92
C ARG A 305 6.15 6.44 -29.30
N ALA A 306 5.68 5.38 -29.95
CA ALA A 306 5.89 4.02 -29.49
C ALA A 306 7.39 3.70 -29.36
N GLN A 307 8.17 3.98 -30.41
CA GLN A 307 9.63 3.79 -30.40
C GLN A 307 10.33 4.60 -29.30
N ARG A 308 9.93 5.84 -29.10
CA ARG A 308 10.49 6.70 -28.05
C ARG A 308 10.19 6.19 -26.64
N VAL A 309 8.97 5.70 -26.40
CA VAL A 309 8.58 5.16 -25.08
C VAL A 309 9.24 3.82 -24.81
N LEU A 310 9.30 2.95 -25.83
CA LEU A 310 9.97 1.65 -25.74
C LEU A 310 11.48 1.78 -25.60
N GLY A 311 12.07 2.88 -26.08
CA GLY A 311 13.51 3.12 -26.00
C GLY A 311 14.34 2.42 -27.09
N TYR A 312 13.68 1.80 -28.08
CA TYR A 312 14.32 1.15 -29.24
C TYR A 312 13.45 1.28 -30.50
N ALA A 313 14.10 1.08 -31.66
CA ALA A 313 13.46 1.17 -32.97
C ALA A 313 12.71 -0.13 -33.29
N LEU A 314 11.41 -0.18 -32.99
CA LEU A 314 10.50 -1.23 -33.43
C LEU A 314 9.92 -0.83 -34.79
N PRO A 315 10.08 -1.62 -35.87
CA PRO A 315 9.51 -1.31 -37.18
C PRO A 315 7.98 -1.25 -37.16
N ALA A 316 7.39 -0.38 -37.98
CA ALA A 316 5.93 -0.24 -38.05
C ALA A 316 5.24 -1.55 -38.51
N ASP A 317 5.88 -2.32 -39.41
CA ASP A 317 5.35 -3.60 -39.85
C ASP A 317 5.27 -4.63 -38.74
N ASP A 318 6.27 -4.66 -37.84
CA ASP A 318 6.25 -5.53 -36.67
C ASP A 318 5.18 -5.10 -35.67
N MET A 319 4.97 -3.78 -35.48
CA MET A 319 3.86 -3.26 -34.67
C MET A 319 2.51 -3.71 -35.24
N LEU A 320 2.33 -3.60 -36.56
CA LEU A 320 1.12 -4.06 -37.24
C LEU A 320 0.90 -5.56 -37.10
N ALA A 321 1.95 -6.36 -37.24
CA ALA A 321 1.89 -7.81 -37.09
C ALA A 321 1.46 -8.18 -35.69
N THR A 322 2.13 -7.62 -34.67
CA THR A 322 1.82 -7.84 -33.26
C THR A 322 0.37 -7.47 -32.91
N LEU A 323 -0.08 -6.30 -33.34
CA LEU A 323 -1.46 -5.86 -33.03
C LEU A 323 -2.52 -6.72 -33.76
N ARG A 324 -2.20 -7.26 -34.95
CA ARG A 324 -3.11 -8.20 -35.67
C ARG A 324 -3.27 -9.51 -34.89
N THR A 325 -2.21 -10.07 -34.35
CA THR A 325 -2.31 -11.33 -33.59
C THR A 325 -3.22 -11.21 -32.35
N LEU A 326 -3.35 -10.01 -31.80
CA LEU A 326 -4.26 -9.69 -30.69
C LEU A 326 -5.68 -9.32 -31.13
N GLY A 327 -5.93 -9.22 -32.45
CA GLY A 327 -7.24 -8.92 -33.03
C GLY A 327 -7.59 -7.43 -33.09
N PHE A 328 -6.60 -6.51 -33.02
CA PHE A 328 -6.86 -5.06 -33.05
C PHE A 328 -7.17 -4.46 -34.44
N ALA A 329 -7.16 -5.24 -35.50
CA ALA A 329 -7.37 -4.80 -36.87
C ALA A 329 -6.65 -3.47 -37.24
N PRO A 330 -5.30 -3.39 -37.09
CA PRO A 330 -4.56 -2.15 -37.24
C PRO A 330 -4.45 -1.69 -38.71
N VAL A 331 -4.57 -0.37 -38.94
CA VAL A 331 -4.39 0.29 -40.24
C VAL A 331 -3.38 1.42 -40.07
N LEU A 332 -2.29 1.39 -40.87
CA LEU A 332 -1.25 2.43 -40.87
C LEU A 332 -1.57 3.51 -41.90
N ALA A 333 -1.57 4.77 -41.48
CA ALA A 333 -1.65 5.93 -42.36
C ALA A 333 -0.83 7.10 -41.78
N GLY A 334 0.06 7.71 -42.57
CA GLY A 334 0.80 8.90 -42.15
C GLY A 334 1.59 8.76 -40.87
N GLY A 335 2.19 7.59 -40.58
CA GLY A 335 2.98 7.35 -39.35
C GLY A 335 2.15 7.06 -38.08
N THR A 336 0.82 6.95 -38.23
CA THR A 336 -0.11 6.61 -37.16
C THR A 336 -0.83 5.30 -37.48
N ILE A 337 -0.87 4.38 -36.54
CA ILE A 337 -1.63 3.13 -36.62
C ILE A 337 -2.96 3.35 -35.91
N THR A 338 -4.07 3.15 -36.62
CA THR A 338 -5.41 3.17 -36.04
C THR A 338 -5.85 1.75 -35.75
N CYS A 339 -6.18 1.43 -34.52
CA CYS A 339 -6.63 0.12 -34.08
C CYS A 339 -8.12 0.13 -33.74
N SER A 340 -8.86 -0.86 -34.25
CA SER A 340 -10.20 -1.20 -33.77
C SER A 340 -10.05 -2.15 -32.59
N VAL A 341 -10.50 -1.73 -31.40
CA VAL A 341 -10.31 -2.49 -30.16
C VAL A 341 -11.34 -3.61 -30.06
N PRO A 342 -10.93 -4.88 -29.89
CA PRO A 342 -11.86 -5.98 -29.64
C PRO A 342 -12.70 -5.70 -28.37
N PRO A 343 -14.02 -5.97 -28.40
CA PRO A 343 -14.92 -5.64 -27.28
C PRO A 343 -14.48 -6.22 -25.93
N ARG A 344 -13.87 -7.41 -25.92
CA ARG A 344 -13.34 -8.08 -24.72
C ARG A 344 -12.19 -7.32 -24.05
N ARG A 345 -11.46 -6.47 -24.78
CA ARG A 345 -10.33 -5.68 -24.28
C ARG A 345 -10.82 -4.35 -23.70
N LEU A 346 -11.38 -4.44 -22.50
CA LEU A 346 -11.90 -3.28 -21.77
C LEU A 346 -10.80 -2.36 -21.25
N ASP A 347 -9.58 -2.87 -21.14
CA ASP A 347 -8.37 -2.20 -20.66
C ASP A 347 -7.75 -1.24 -21.69
N ILE A 348 -8.01 -1.41 -22.98
CA ILE A 348 -7.41 -0.60 -24.05
C ILE A 348 -8.24 0.66 -24.30
N GLU A 349 -7.78 1.78 -23.75
CA GLU A 349 -8.45 3.09 -23.87
C GLU A 349 -7.58 4.16 -24.51
N ARG A 350 -6.26 4.06 -24.37
CA ARG A 350 -5.30 5.10 -24.72
C ARG A 350 -4.15 4.53 -25.55
N GLU A 351 -3.41 5.44 -26.20
CA GLU A 351 -2.20 5.12 -26.95
C GLU A 351 -1.18 4.29 -26.15
N ILE A 352 -1.02 4.62 -24.87
CA ILE A 352 -0.04 3.92 -24.02
C ILE A 352 -0.41 2.45 -23.79
N ASP A 353 -1.71 2.14 -23.79
CA ASP A 353 -2.19 0.78 -23.58
C ASP A 353 -1.84 -0.10 -24.80
N LEU A 354 -1.83 0.46 -26.02
CA LEU A 354 -1.31 -0.23 -27.21
C LEU A 354 0.22 -0.36 -27.19
N ILE A 355 0.94 0.61 -26.62
CA ILE A 355 2.40 0.52 -26.46
C ILE A 355 2.77 -0.60 -25.49
N GLU A 356 2.00 -0.79 -24.41
CA GLU A 356 2.16 -1.92 -23.50
C GLU A 356 2.01 -3.26 -24.23
N GLU A 357 0.98 -3.40 -25.08
CA GLU A 357 0.78 -4.60 -25.88
C GLU A 357 1.99 -4.91 -26.79
N LEU A 358 2.57 -3.89 -27.41
CA LEU A 358 3.79 -4.05 -28.20
C LEU A 358 4.97 -4.50 -27.33
N ALA A 359 5.18 -3.88 -26.16
CA ALA A 359 6.29 -4.19 -25.27
C ALA A 359 6.25 -5.65 -24.79
N ARG A 360 5.08 -6.10 -24.29
CA ARG A 360 4.94 -7.43 -23.69
C ARG A 360 5.02 -8.58 -24.70
N LEU A 361 4.55 -8.39 -25.95
CA LEU A 361 4.63 -9.42 -26.98
C LEU A 361 5.94 -9.39 -27.76
N HIS A 362 6.57 -8.23 -27.93
CA HIS A 362 7.91 -8.16 -28.52
C HIS A 362 8.95 -8.84 -27.64
N GLY A 363 8.77 -8.80 -26.31
CA GLY A 363 9.62 -9.39 -25.31
C GLY A 363 10.60 -8.37 -24.72
N MET A 364 10.64 -8.33 -23.39
CA MET A 364 11.52 -7.42 -22.63
C MET A 364 13.00 -7.77 -22.74
N ASP A 365 13.31 -9.01 -23.04
CA ASP A 365 14.66 -9.53 -23.29
C ASP A 365 15.31 -8.97 -24.56
N ARG A 366 14.50 -8.45 -25.50
CA ARG A 366 14.97 -7.79 -26.73
C ARG A 366 15.28 -6.31 -26.54
N VAL A 367 14.99 -5.73 -25.39
CA VAL A 367 15.33 -4.33 -25.09
C VAL A 367 16.86 -4.22 -24.95
N PRO A 368 17.54 -3.35 -25.74
CA PRO A 368 18.99 -3.26 -25.71
C PRO A 368 19.49 -2.75 -24.36
N MET A 369 20.48 -3.44 -23.82
CA MET A 369 21.22 -2.97 -22.65
C MET A 369 22.10 -1.78 -23.03
N LEU A 370 22.03 -0.71 -22.26
CA LEU A 370 22.88 0.46 -22.44
C LEU A 370 24.02 0.43 -21.42
N ASP A 371 25.27 0.53 -21.91
CA ASP A 371 26.45 0.60 -21.04
C ASP A 371 26.51 1.94 -20.28
N THR A 372 25.94 2.99 -20.85
CA THR A 372 25.92 4.33 -20.26
C THR A 372 24.53 4.93 -20.34
N LEU A 373 24.13 5.59 -19.26
CA LEU A 373 22.87 6.32 -19.19
C LEU A 373 23.15 7.81 -19.03
N GLN A 374 22.60 8.64 -19.90
CA GLN A 374 22.64 10.09 -19.73
C GLN A 374 21.56 10.52 -18.75
N VAL A 375 21.98 10.94 -17.56
CA VAL A 375 21.06 11.44 -16.53
C VAL A 375 21.31 12.92 -16.28
N ARG A 376 20.25 13.70 -16.19
CA ARG A 376 20.36 15.09 -15.71
C ARG A 376 20.65 15.06 -14.21
N VAL A 377 21.82 15.51 -13.80
CA VAL A 377 22.16 15.64 -12.39
C VAL A 377 21.33 16.77 -11.79
N ALA A 378 20.43 16.43 -10.89
CA ALA A 378 19.70 17.40 -10.09
C ALA A 378 20.51 17.76 -8.84
N ALA A 379 20.38 19.01 -8.37
CA ALA A 379 20.99 19.40 -7.11
C ALA A 379 20.42 18.53 -5.96
N PRO A 380 21.25 18.09 -5.02
CA PRO A 380 20.78 17.38 -3.83
C PRO A 380 19.73 18.19 -3.09
N GLN A 381 18.71 17.51 -2.56
CA GLN A 381 17.71 18.16 -1.73
C GLN A 381 18.25 18.39 -0.32
N PRO A 382 18.41 19.65 0.15
CA PRO A 382 19.06 19.92 1.43
C PRO A 382 18.46 19.17 2.60
N GLN A 383 17.13 19.12 2.68
CA GLN A 383 16.44 18.40 3.76
C GLN A 383 16.68 16.89 3.76
N VAL A 384 16.79 16.28 2.58
CA VAL A 384 17.05 14.84 2.45
C VAL A 384 18.48 14.52 2.87
N GLU A 385 19.44 15.31 2.39
CA GLU A 385 20.86 15.09 2.72
C GLU A 385 21.15 15.43 4.20
N GLY A 386 20.55 16.50 4.74
CA GLY A 386 20.66 16.81 6.16
C GLY A 386 20.10 15.71 7.06
N MET A 387 18.95 15.11 6.70
CA MET A 387 18.41 13.96 7.43
C MET A 387 19.29 12.72 7.28
N ARG A 388 19.93 12.52 6.13
CA ARG A 388 20.91 11.44 5.93
C ARG A 388 22.13 11.61 6.85
N GLU A 389 22.63 12.84 6.98
CA GLU A 389 23.74 13.15 7.88
C GLU A 389 23.35 13.00 9.37
N ALA A 390 22.12 13.37 9.76
CA ALA A 390 21.61 13.13 11.10
C ALA A 390 21.63 11.63 11.43
N ARG A 391 21.13 10.78 10.52
CA ARG A 391 21.14 9.31 10.70
C ARG A 391 22.55 8.75 10.75
N ARG A 392 23.45 9.21 9.85
CA ARG A 392 24.86 8.78 9.85
C ARG A 392 25.54 9.12 11.18
N THR A 393 25.31 10.32 11.71
CA THR A 393 25.84 10.74 13.01
C THR A 393 25.33 9.84 14.13
N LEU A 394 24.04 9.52 14.15
CA LEU A 394 23.43 8.65 15.15
C LEU A 394 23.95 7.19 15.08
N VAL A 395 24.12 6.65 13.88
CA VAL A 395 24.78 5.34 13.70
C VAL A 395 26.20 5.35 14.29
N GLY A 396 26.97 6.42 14.05
CA GLY A 396 28.30 6.61 14.65
C GLY A 396 28.27 6.76 16.19
N LEU A 397 27.13 7.12 16.78
CA LEU A 397 26.88 7.18 18.23
C LEU A 397 26.30 5.86 18.80
N GLY A 398 26.22 4.81 17.97
CA GLY A 398 25.78 3.48 18.40
C GLY A 398 24.28 3.24 18.34
N PHE A 399 23.50 4.09 17.67
CA PHE A 399 22.08 3.84 17.44
C PHE A 399 21.88 2.85 16.29
N VAL A 400 20.85 2.02 16.45
CA VAL A 400 20.33 1.12 15.40
C VAL A 400 19.08 1.76 14.80
N GLU A 401 19.08 1.92 13.47
CA GLU A 401 17.91 2.42 12.76
C GLU A 401 16.81 1.36 12.71
N THR A 402 15.59 1.76 12.98
CA THR A 402 14.40 0.93 12.91
C THR A 402 13.43 1.45 11.85
N VAL A 403 12.65 0.53 11.30
CA VAL A 403 11.51 0.82 10.44
C VAL A 403 10.31 0.09 11.01
N THR A 404 9.38 0.84 11.56
CA THR A 404 8.22 0.30 12.25
C THR A 404 6.90 0.62 11.55
N HIS A 405 5.84 -0.08 11.93
CA HIS A 405 4.52 0.18 11.37
C HIS A 405 3.98 1.55 11.77
N THR A 406 3.31 2.21 10.82
CA THR A 406 2.64 3.50 11.05
C THR A 406 1.40 3.36 11.92
N LEU A 407 0.74 2.20 11.88
CA LEU A 407 -0.42 1.88 12.70
C LEU A 407 0.04 1.24 14.02
N VAL A 408 -0.53 1.74 15.10
CA VAL A 408 -0.24 1.28 16.47
C VAL A 408 -1.55 1.08 17.24
N SER A 409 -1.51 0.30 18.32
CA SER A 409 -2.66 0.17 19.20
C SER A 409 -2.94 1.48 19.95
N GLU A 410 -4.18 1.72 20.32
CA GLU A 410 -4.58 2.89 21.10
C GLU A 410 -3.84 2.94 22.44
N ARG A 411 -3.64 1.79 23.11
CA ARG A 411 -2.86 1.66 24.33
C ARG A 411 -1.42 2.15 24.17
N ALA A 412 -0.79 1.86 23.04
CA ALA A 412 0.57 2.29 22.74
C ALA A 412 0.65 3.79 22.39
N ALA A 413 -0.36 4.32 21.70
CA ALA A 413 -0.41 5.73 21.28
C ALA A 413 -0.69 6.70 22.43
N GLN A 414 -1.59 6.32 23.34
CA GLN A 414 -2.13 7.20 24.38
C GLN A 414 -1.07 7.92 25.21
N PRO A 415 -0.02 7.28 25.74
CA PRO A 415 1.00 7.96 26.55
C PRO A 415 1.76 9.06 25.79
N PHE A 416 1.87 8.91 24.47
CA PHE A 416 2.65 9.80 23.60
C PHE A 416 1.77 10.78 22.79
N THR A 417 0.52 10.97 23.20
CA THR A 417 -0.37 11.96 22.59
C THR A 417 0.00 13.36 23.06
N HIS A 418 0.22 14.28 22.13
CA HIS A 418 0.53 15.67 22.44
C HIS A 418 -0.66 16.40 23.05
N ALA A 419 -0.41 17.32 23.97
CA ALA A 419 -1.45 18.13 24.58
C ALA A 419 -2.26 18.91 23.54
N GLY A 420 -3.59 18.88 23.66
CA GLY A 420 -4.50 19.54 22.75
C GLY A 420 -4.73 18.85 21.39
N THR A 421 -4.14 17.66 21.18
CA THR A 421 -4.36 16.89 19.96
C THR A 421 -5.22 15.66 20.20
N THR A 422 -5.83 15.15 19.13
CA THR A 422 -6.64 13.93 19.13
C THR A 422 -5.96 12.84 18.28
N LEU A 423 -6.11 11.59 18.69
CA LEU A 423 -5.61 10.44 17.95
C LEU A 423 -6.39 10.25 16.65
N LEU A 424 -5.69 9.97 15.57
CA LEU A 424 -6.27 9.62 14.27
C LEU A 424 -6.51 8.12 14.18
N ARG A 425 -7.76 7.74 13.94
CA ARG A 425 -8.17 6.35 13.79
C ARG A 425 -8.51 6.05 12.33
N VAL A 426 -8.00 4.94 11.79
CA VAL A 426 -8.42 4.43 10.48
C VAL A 426 -9.78 3.74 10.58
N SER A 427 -10.58 3.82 9.51
CA SER A 427 -11.94 3.26 9.46
C SER A 427 -11.99 1.77 9.18
N ASP A 428 -10.86 1.09 8.95
CA ASP A 428 -10.82 -0.35 8.66
C ASP A 428 -10.93 -1.15 9.96
N GLU A 429 -12.10 -1.75 10.19
CA GLU A 429 -12.37 -2.60 11.35
C GLU A 429 -11.48 -3.85 11.44
N ARG A 430 -10.80 -4.23 10.35
CA ARG A 430 -9.87 -5.37 10.33
C ARG A 430 -8.48 -5.04 10.84
N ALA A 431 -8.17 -3.76 11.02
CA ALA A 431 -6.93 -3.32 11.59
C ALA A 431 -6.92 -3.61 13.10
N GLY A 432 -6.09 -4.56 13.55
CA GLY A 432 -5.89 -4.83 14.98
C GLY A 432 -5.31 -3.61 15.72
N ASP A 433 -4.54 -2.79 15.00
CA ASP A 433 -3.93 -1.53 15.47
C ASP A 433 -4.47 -0.36 14.64
N PRO A 434 -5.55 0.30 15.08
CA PRO A 434 -6.29 1.24 14.23
C PRO A 434 -5.78 2.69 14.30
N ILE A 435 -4.76 3.02 15.10
CA ILE A 435 -4.32 4.39 15.34
C ILE A 435 -3.09 4.72 14.49
N LEU A 436 -3.15 5.80 13.72
CA LEU A 436 -1.96 6.41 13.13
C LEU A 436 -1.09 6.97 14.27
N ARG A 437 0.18 6.56 14.34
CA ARG A 437 1.09 6.90 15.44
C ARG A 437 1.23 8.40 15.65
N PRO A 438 0.95 8.94 16.85
CA PRO A 438 1.12 10.36 17.15
C PRO A 438 2.59 10.73 17.40
N SER A 439 3.42 9.75 17.68
CA SER A 439 4.84 9.87 18.02
C SER A 439 5.59 8.59 17.63
N LEU A 440 6.86 8.72 17.23
CA LEU A 440 7.76 7.59 17.00
C LEU A 440 8.09 6.84 18.28
N LEU A 441 7.99 7.51 19.44
CA LEU A 441 8.33 6.92 20.74
C LEU A 441 7.45 5.71 21.05
N ALA A 442 6.17 5.69 20.65
CA ALA A 442 5.28 4.54 20.80
C ALA A 442 5.85 3.28 20.10
N SER A 443 6.33 3.46 18.88
CA SER A 443 6.91 2.36 18.08
C SER A 443 8.28 1.94 18.60
N LEU A 444 9.12 2.90 18.99
CA LEU A 444 10.45 2.62 19.57
C LEU A 444 10.35 1.88 20.92
N MET A 445 9.37 2.22 21.75
CA MET A 445 9.10 1.50 23.02
C MET A 445 8.68 0.05 22.78
N ALA A 446 7.80 -0.19 21.79
CA ALA A 446 7.42 -1.56 21.40
C ALA A 446 8.64 -2.36 20.91
N THR A 447 9.49 -1.74 20.09
CA THR A 447 10.73 -2.35 19.60
C THR A 447 11.72 -2.61 20.74
N ALA A 448 11.85 -1.69 21.68
CA ALA A 448 12.71 -1.86 22.87
C ALA A 448 12.22 -3.04 23.72
N ARG A 449 10.91 -3.16 23.93
CA ARG A 449 10.31 -4.31 24.64
C ARG A 449 10.65 -5.63 23.95
N LEU A 450 10.46 -5.70 22.62
CA LEU A 450 10.76 -6.91 21.84
C LEU A 450 12.24 -7.32 21.97
N ASN A 451 13.15 -6.35 21.97
CA ASN A 451 14.59 -6.60 22.13
C ASN A 451 14.95 -7.01 23.56
N ALA A 452 14.34 -6.39 24.55
CA ALA A 452 14.54 -6.77 25.96
C ALA A 452 14.07 -8.21 26.23
N ASP A 453 12.91 -8.62 25.68
CA ASP A 453 12.40 -9.99 25.78
C ASP A 453 13.32 -11.03 25.13
N ARG A 454 14.14 -10.62 24.17
CA ARG A 454 15.15 -11.45 23.51
C ARG A 454 16.54 -11.38 24.15
N GLY A 455 16.66 -10.67 25.27
CA GLY A 455 17.91 -10.56 26.01
C GLY A 455 18.97 -9.66 25.37
N THR A 456 18.57 -8.70 24.53
CA THR A 456 19.52 -7.73 23.93
C THR A 456 20.11 -6.84 25.03
N PRO A 457 21.46 -6.82 25.24
CA PRO A 457 22.05 -6.19 26.42
C PRO A 457 22.13 -4.66 26.34
N ALA A 458 22.13 -4.09 25.13
CA ALA A 458 22.22 -2.65 24.90
C ALA A 458 21.21 -2.24 23.84
N ILE A 459 20.30 -1.31 24.18
CA ILE A 459 19.23 -0.89 23.30
C ILE A 459 19.35 0.62 23.09
N ARG A 460 19.80 1.01 21.90
CA ARG A 460 19.79 2.39 21.37
C ARG A 460 19.12 2.38 20.02
N LEU A 461 17.92 2.92 19.93
CA LEU A 461 17.09 2.87 18.73
C LEU A 461 16.84 4.26 18.19
N MET A 462 16.80 4.37 16.84
CA MET A 462 16.34 5.57 16.16
C MET A 462 15.40 5.22 15.02
N GLU A 463 14.49 6.12 14.71
CA GLU A 463 13.64 6.06 13.52
C GLU A 463 13.40 7.47 12.97
N SER A 464 13.45 7.60 11.64
CA SER A 464 13.06 8.83 10.94
C SER A 464 11.86 8.54 10.05
N ALA A 465 10.68 9.04 10.42
CA ALA A 465 9.44 8.78 9.70
C ALA A 465 8.35 9.81 10.02
N SER A 466 7.17 9.68 9.40
CA SER A 466 6.01 10.53 9.67
C SER A 466 5.27 10.13 10.94
N VAL A 467 4.77 11.14 11.64
CA VAL A 467 3.82 11.04 12.76
C VAL A 467 2.58 11.88 12.46
N PHE A 468 1.45 11.52 13.06
CA PHE A 468 0.14 12.04 12.70
C PHE A 468 -0.66 12.46 13.92
N ASP A 469 -1.24 13.64 13.88
CA ASP A 469 -2.16 14.09 14.91
C ASP A 469 -3.25 15.01 14.33
N LEU A 470 -4.30 15.26 15.12
CA LEU A 470 -5.37 16.17 14.78
C LEU A 470 -5.40 17.29 15.83
N LEU A 471 -5.15 18.53 15.38
CA LEU A 471 -5.28 19.73 16.21
C LEU A 471 -6.59 20.46 15.85
N GLY A 472 -7.63 20.30 16.68
CA GLY A 472 -8.97 20.73 16.31
C GLY A 472 -9.47 19.93 15.09
N SER A 473 -9.68 20.60 13.93
CA SER A 473 -10.00 19.96 12.63
C SER A 473 -8.80 19.84 11.69
N ASP A 474 -7.63 20.30 12.10
CA ASP A 474 -6.44 20.33 11.25
C ASP A 474 -5.66 19.01 11.35
N LEU A 475 -5.66 18.24 10.26
CA LEU A 475 -4.89 17.01 10.11
C LEU A 475 -3.43 17.35 9.85
N ARG A 476 -2.55 16.93 10.76
CA ARG A 476 -1.11 17.17 10.64
C ARG A 476 -0.33 15.89 10.44
N GLU A 477 0.46 15.90 9.38
CA GLU A 477 1.53 14.92 9.15
C GLU A 477 2.88 15.65 9.30
N ARG A 478 3.73 15.14 10.20
CA ARG A 478 5.02 15.76 10.48
C ARG A 478 6.14 14.72 10.39
N SER A 479 7.24 15.10 9.72
CA SER A 479 8.45 14.28 9.72
C SER A 479 9.14 14.40 11.08
N SER A 480 9.35 13.28 11.74
CA SER A 480 9.96 13.17 13.07
C SER A 480 11.23 12.32 13.03
N LEU A 481 12.15 12.58 13.95
CA LEU A 481 13.30 11.75 14.28
C LEU A 481 13.20 11.35 15.75
N GLY A 482 12.85 10.09 15.98
CA GLY A 482 12.73 9.51 17.30
C GLY A 482 14.02 8.83 17.74
N LEU A 483 14.39 8.99 19.00
CA LEU A 483 15.57 8.38 19.64
C LEU A 483 15.17 7.72 20.96
N LEU A 484 15.78 6.58 21.27
CA LEU A 484 15.59 5.88 22.54
C LEU A 484 16.90 5.27 23.03
N ILE A 485 17.21 5.42 24.33
CA ILE A 485 18.35 4.80 25.03
C ILE A 485 17.84 4.07 26.25
N ALA A 486 18.08 2.77 26.34
CA ALA A 486 17.68 1.91 27.44
C ALA A 486 18.87 1.14 28.06
N ASP A 487 20.11 1.51 27.75
CA ASP A 487 21.35 0.84 28.20
C ASP A 487 22.15 1.64 29.24
N ALA A 488 21.59 2.72 29.76
CA ALA A 488 22.32 3.58 30.70
C ALA A 488 22.20 3.07 32.13
N PRO A 489 23.25 3.23 32.95
CA PRO A 489 23.30 2.71 34.34
C PRO A 489 22.41 3.48 35.31
N GLY A 490 21.78 4.57 34.90
CA GLY A 490 20.90 5.37 35.75
C GLY A 490 20.30 6.58 35.01
N ALA A 491 19.32 7.21 35.62
CA ALA A 491 18.55 8.30 35.02
C ALA A 491 19.41 9.49 34.56
N ASP A 492 20.35 9.92 35.41
CA ASP A 492 21.27 11.01 35.08
C ASP A 492 22.19 10.69 33.93
N ALA A 493 22.69 9.45 33.86
CA ALA A 493 23.54 8.99 32.77
C ALA A 493 22.75 8.90 31.47
N ALA A 494 21.53 8.37 31.52
CA ALA A 494 20.63 8.30 30.39
C ALA A 494 20.35 9.67 29.77
N MET A 495 19.99 10.65 30.63
CA MET A 495 19.69 12.01 30.19
C MET A 495 20.91 12.73 29.62
N ARG A 496 22.08 12.61 30.27
CA ARG A 496 23.33 13.21 29.77
C ARG A 496 23.74 12.63 28.42
N THR A 497 23.65 11.30 28.29
CA THR A 497 23.98 10.62 27.03
C THR A 497 23.03 11.03 25.93
N MET A 498 21.71 11.01 26.17
CA MET A 498 20.71 11.42 25.18
C MET A 498 20.90 12.88 24.77
N ARG A 499 21.10 13.80 25.73
CA ARG A 499 21.38 15.20 25.43
C ARG A 499 22.62 15.34 24.54
N GLY A 500 23.71 14.65 24.88
CA GLY A 500 24.94 14.67 24.09
C GLY A 500 24.73 14.17 22.66
N CYS A 501 23.94 13.10 22.48
CA CYS A 501 23.57 12.57 21.17
C CYS A 501 22.75 13.56 20.35
N VAL A 502 21.74 14.18 20.97
CA VAL A 502 20.89 15.21 20.33
C VAL A 502 21.73 16.43 19.91
N GLU A 503 22.53 16.98 20.83
CA GLU A 503 23.39 18.13 20.53
C GLU A 503 24.41 17.82 19.43
N ARG A 504 25.05 16.64 19.46
CA ARG A 504 25.97 16.21 18.42
C ARG A 504 25.32 16.11 17.05
N THR A 505 24.12 15.51 17.01
CA THR A 505 23.33 15.38 15.78
C THR A 505 22.93 16.75 15.24
N LEU A 506 22.41 17.63 16.08
CA LEU A 506 22.02 18.97 15.66
C LEU A 506 23.22 19.78 15.15
N ARG A 507 24.39 19.72 15.82
CA ARG A 507 25.60 20.39 15.34
C ARG A 507 26.13 19.82 14.02
N ALA A 508 26.00 18.52 13.79
CA ALA A 508 26.39 17.91 12.52
C ALA A 508 25.56 18.44 11.34
N VAL A 509 24.28 18.70 11.55
CA VAL A 509 23.36 19.11 10.47
C VAL A 509 23.11 20.60 10.38
N LEU A 510 23.28 21.34 11.48
CA LEU A 510 23.04 22.79 11.53
C LEU A 510 24.35 23.61 11.61
N GLY A 511 25.50 22.94 11.76
CA GLY A 511 26.82 23.57 11.91
C GLY A 511 27.33 23.56 13.35
N ALA A 512 28.65 23.51 13.50
CA ALA A 512 29.34 23.36 14.79
C ALA A 512 29.02 24.45 15.81
N HIS A 513 28.65 25.64 15.35
CA HIS A 513 28.35 26.82 16.17
C HIS A 513 26.84 27.11 16.29
N ALA A 514 25.96 26.18 15.84
CA ALA A 514 24.52 26.37 15.99
C ALA A 514 24.15 26.51 17.48
N SER A 515 23.34 27.52 17.80
CA SER A 515 22.78 27.66 19.16
C SER A 515 21.82 26.50 19.42
N ILE A 516 22.04 25.81 20.52
CA ILE A 516 21.19 24.71 20.99
C ILE A 516 20.89 24.97 22.45
N ASP A 517 19.63 25.20 22.75
CA ASP A 517 19.14 25.46 24.10
C ASP A 517 18.27 24.28 24.55
N VAL A 518 18.44 23.88 25.81
CA VAL A 518 17.65 22.83 26.43
C VAL A 518 16.93 23.44 27.63
N VAL A 519 15.62 23.66 27.47
CA VAL A 519 14.78 24.36 28.44
C VAL A 519 13.97 23.33 29.23
N PRO A 520 14.12 23.24 30.54
CA PRO A 520 13.39 22.28 31.38
C PRO A 520 11.87 22.45 31.26
N LEU A 521 11.16 21.32 31.16
CA LEU A 521 9.72 21.20 31.23
C LEU A 521 9.34 20.21 32.33
N PRO A 522 8.22 20.42 33.05
CA PRO A 522 7.73 19.42 34.00
C PRO A 522 7.50 18.06 33.36
N SER A 523 6.87 18.06 32.18
CA SER A 523 6.58 16.89 31.38
C SER A 523 6.35 17.26 29.92
N ALA A 524 6.46 16.27 29.04
CA ALA A 524 6.01 16.33 27.65
C ALA A 524 5.30 15.01 27.35
N ALA A 525 4.72 14.83 26.15
CA ALA A 525 4.02 13.61 25.77
C ALA A 525 4.85 12.35 26.07
N GLY A 526 4.47 11.58 27.07
CA GLY A 526 5.15 10.35 27.49
C GLY A 526 6.51 10.51 28.18
N LEU A 527 6.95 11.74 28.44
CA LEU A 527 8.26 12.04 29.06
C LEU A 527 8.09 12.85 30.35
N ALA A 528 8.76 12.42 31.44
CA ALA A 528 8.80 13.11 32.74
C ALA A 528 10.03 12.63 33.60
N PRO A 529 10.99 13.51 33.96
CA PRO A 529 11.11 14.90 33.53
C PRO A 529 11.44 15.07 32.05
N ALA A 530 11.15 16.24 31.51
CA ALA A 530 11.37 16.54 30.11
C ALA A 530 12.08 17.89 29.91
N ALA A 531 12.53 18.16 28.69
CA ALA A 531 13.01 19.45 28.27
C ALA A 531 12.69 19.71 26.80
N LEU A 532 12.42 20.97 26.49
CA LEU A 532 12.29 21.46 25.12
C LEU A 532 13.70 21.68 24.54
N VAL A 533 13.95 21.16 23.36
CA VAL A 533 15.16 21.40 22.59
C VAL A 533 14.88 22.52 21.59
N ARG A 534 15.64 23.60 21.63
CA ARG A 534 15.64 24.68 20.66
C ARG A 534 16.93 24.66 19.86
N ALA A 535 16.85 24.86 18.56
CA ALA A 535 18.00 24.98 17.70
C ALA A 535 17.84 26.20 16.79
N ARG A 536 18.85 27.08 16.74
CA ARG A 536 18.78 28.37 16.03
C ARG A 536 17.54 29.18 16.38
N GLY A 537 17.10 29.17 17.64
CA GLY A 537 15.94 29.88 18.15
C GLY A 537 14.58 29.25 17.84
N HIS A 538 14.52 28.12 17.12
CA HIS A 538 13.29 27.39 16.82
C HIS A 538 13.13 26.17 17.69
N ASP A 539 11.89 25.82 18.02
CA ASP A 539 11.57 24.60 18.74
C ASP A 539 11.87 23.40 17.83
N ALA A 540 12.85 22.59 18.23
CA ALA A 540 13.35 21.46 17.45
C ALA A 540 12.80 20.10 17.94
N GLY A 541 12.18 20.05 19.13
CA GLY A 541 11.61 18.84 19.69
C GLY A 541 11.72 18.74 21.21
N THR A 542 11.57 17.53 21.73
CA THR A 542 11.61 17.27 23.16
C THR A 542 12.58 16.12 23.50
N ILE A 543 13.14 16.16 24.70
CA ILE A 543 14.01 15.15 25.28
C ILE A 543 13.54 14.89 26.71
N GLY A 544 13.62 13.66 27.21
CA GLY A 544 13.24 13.35 28.58
C GLY A 544 13.47 11.90 28.97
N LEU A 545 13.15 11.59 30.23
CA LEU A 545 12.96 10.21 30.67
C LEU A 545 11.55 9.77 30.31
N VAL A 546 11.40 8.53 29.87
CA VAL A 546 10.07 7.95 29.64
C VAL A 546 9.31 7.90 30.97
N ALA A 547 8.10 8.44 30.96
CA ALA A 547 7.27 8.53 32.15
C ALA A 547 6.87 7.14 32.71
N PRO A 548 6.69 6.97 34.04
CA PRO A 548 6.37 5.67 34.64
C PRO A 548 5.15 4.99 34.03
N ASP A 549 4.09 5.75 33.71
CA ASP A 549 2.87 5.21 33.08
C ASP A 549 3.13 4.70 31.67
N ALA A 550 3.98 5.39 30.90
CA ALA A 550 4.41 4.94 29.57
C ALA A 550 5.27 3.67 29.68
N LEU A 551 6.24 3.60 30.61
CA LEU A 551 7.03 2.38 30.87
C LEU A 551 6.11 1.20 31.19
N LYS A 552 5.15 1.38 32.10
CA LYS A 552 4.17 0.37 32.48
C LYS A 552 3.30 -0.09 31.31
N ALA A 553 2.88 0.82 30.42
CA ALA A 553 2.08 0.48 29.23
C ALA A 553 2.80 -0.50 28.31
N PHE A 554 4.14 -0.45 28.25
CA PHE A 554 4.98 -1.34 27.45
C PHE A 554 5.63 -2.49 28.23
N GLY A 555 5.41 -2.57 29.54
CA GLY A 555 6.02 -3.59 30.40
C GLY A 555 7.54 -3.48 30.47
N LEU A 556 8.07 -2.28 30.39
CA LEU A 556 9.49 -1.97 30.49
C LEU A 556 9.81 -1.37 31.88
N ASP A 557 11.01 -1.65 32.35
CA ASP A 557 11.53 -1.15 33.65
C ASP A 557 12.80 -0.33 33.42
N GLY A 558 13.15 0.48 34.41
CA GLY A 558 14.40 1.22 34.46
C GLY A 558 14.34 2.58 33.75
N PRO A 559 15.46 3.33 33.84
CA PRO A 559 15.54 4.65 33.24
C PRO A 559 15.76 4.55 31.74
N ILE A 560 14.72 4.83 30.96
CA ILE A 560 14.80 4.95 29.51
C ILE A 560 14.78 6.44 29.17
N ALA A 561 15.80 6.93 28.46
CA ALA A 561 15.80 8.27 27.89
C ALA A 561 15.32 8.24 26.44
N ALA A 562 14.49 9.21 26.08
CA ALA A 562 13.96 9.34 24.72
C ALA A 562 13.98 10.79 24.25
N ALA A 563 14.02 10.96 22.93
CA ALA A 563 13.88 12.25 22.26
C ALA A 563 13.03 12.11 21.02
N GLU A 564 12.26 13.14 20.72
CA GLU A 564 11.54 13.28 19.45
C GLU A 564 11.79 14.66 18.86
N LEU A 565 12.37 14.69 17.65
CA LEU A 565 12.87 15.90 17.01
C LEU A 565 12.16 16.16 15.67
N PHE A 566 11.78 17.40 15.45
CA PHE A 566 11.13 17.88 14.21
C PHE A 566 12.09 18.79 13.43
N ILE A 567 13.26 18.29 13.10
CA ILE A 567 14.38 19.08 12.55
C ILE A 567 14.32 19.28 11.03
N LYS A 568 13.52 18.51 10.30
CA LYS A 568 13.47 18.60 8.83
C LYS A 568 13.23 20.04 8.31
N PRO A 569 12.36 20.87 8.91
CA PRO A 569 12.20 22.26 8.49
C PRO A 569 13.47 23.11 8.65
N LEU A 570 14.35 22.78 9.61
CA LEU A 570 15.59 23.51 9.88
C LEU A 570 16.72 23.18 8.87
N LEU A 571 16.52 22.16 8.03
CA LEU A 571 17.53 21.65 7.09
C LEU A 571 17.44 22.27 5.69
N THR A 572 16.65 23.32 5.50
CA THR A 572 16.49 23.98 4.19
C THR A 572 17.78 24.59 3.64
N GLN A 573 18.71 24.94 4.53
CA GLN A 573 20.01 25.54 4.21
C GLN A 573 21.18 24.54 4.41
N TRP A 574 20.92 23.24 4.32
CA TRP A 574 21.98 22.23 4.38
C TRP A 574 22.76 22.19 3.03
N PRO A 575 24.09 21.99 3.00
CA PRO A 575 24.98 21.88 4.17
C PRO A 575 25.14 23.22 4.89
N PRO A 576 25.44 23.17 6.22
CA PRO A 576 25.69 24.39 6.96
C PRO A 576 26.98 25.07 6.48
N ASP A 577 27.02 26.39 6.60
CA ASP A 577 28.23 27.16 6.28
C ASP A 577 29.40 26.67 7.14
N THR A 578 30.51 26.35 6.49
CA THR A 578 31.73 25.90 7.15
C THR A 578 32.73 27.04 7.20
N THR A 579 33.01 27.54 8.40
CA THR A 579 34.05 28.53 8.61
C THR A 579 35.34 27.84 9.01
N VAL A 580 36.33 27.89 8.15
CA VAL A 580 37.67 27.41 8.47
C VAL A 580 38.40 28.51 9.27
N ARG A 581 38.82 28.18 10.47
CA ARG A 581 39.66 29.08 11.27
C ARG A 581 41.13 28.60 11.19
N PRO A 582 42.08 29.50 11.05
CA PRO A 582 43.50 29.16 11.15
C PRO A 582 43.79 28.48 12.50
N LEU A 583 44.69 27.54 12.48
CA LEU A 583 45.19 26.94 13.73
C LEU A 583 45.83 28.04 14.60
N PRO A 584 45.62 28.01 15.92
CA PRO A 584 46.27 28.95 16.81
C PRO A 584 47.79 28.84 16.77
N SER A 585 48.46 29.97 16.62
CA SER A 585 49.91 30.04 16.58
C SER A 585 50.58 30.12 17.96
N PHE A 586 49.77 30.47 18.99
CA PHE A 586 50.27 30.63 20.36
C PHE A 586 49.49 29.75 21.35
N PRO A 587 50.12 29.32 22.48
CA PRO A 587 49.47 28.50 23.45
C PRO A 587 48.35 29.26 24.20
N SER A 588 47.37 28.52 24.72
CA SER A 588 46.34 29.07 25.64
C SER A 588 46.79 29.04 27.10
N ILE A 589 46.13 29.82 27.92
CA ILE A 589 46.20 29.75 29.39
C ILE A 589 44.83 29.37 29.92
N ASP A 590 44.74 28.31 30.71
CA ASP A 590 43.52 27.90 31.38
C ASP A 590 43.47 28.39 32.81
N ARG A 591 42.25 28.76 33.29
CA ARG A 591 41.94 29.12 34.67
C ARG A 591 40.68 28.42 35.12
N ASP A 592 40.77 27.66 36.16
CA ASP A 592 39.62 27.00 36.79
C ASP A 592 39.04 27.91 37.87
N VAL A 593 37.74 28.14 37.83
CA VAL A 593 36.98 28.92 38.79
C VAL A 593 35.89 28.02 39.37
N SER A 594 35.85 27.95 40.73
CA SER A 594 34.79 27.21 41.44
C SER A 594 33.89 28.19 42.17
N ALA A 595 32.62 28.25 41.74
CA ALA A 595 31.61 29.15 42.26
C ALA A 595 30.50 28.37 42.99
N ILE A 596 30.23 28.74 44.25
CA ILE A 596 29.12 28.20 45.02
C ILE A 596 27.89 29.03 44.72
N VAL A 597 26.85 28.41 44.19
CA VAL A 597 25.59 29.05 43.77
C VAL A 597 24.40 28.28 44.36
N ALA A 598 23.20 28.90 44.34
CA ALA A 598 21.97 28.19 44.65
C ALA A 598 21.77 27.00 43.71
N ASP A 599 21.18 25.91 44.17
CA ASP A 599 21.03 24.67 43.38
C ASP A 599 20.16 24.88 42.14
N ALA A 600 19.26 25.85 42.19
CA ALA A 600 18.41 26.24 41.04
C ALA A 600 19.14 26.97 39.92
N VAL A 601 20.35 27.53 40.14
CA VAL A 601 21.10 28.27 39.10
C VAL A 601 21.58 27.31 38.05
N ALA A 602 21.11 27.48 36.82
CA ALA A 602 21.50 26.66 35.67
C ALA A 602 22.91 27.02 35.18
N TRP A 603 23.66 26.03 34.63
CA TRP A 603 24.94 26.29 33.98
C TRP A 603 24.82 27.32 32.85
N ALA A 604 23.73 27.26 32.04
CA ALA A 604 23.50 28.19 30.96
C ALA A 604 23.47 29.66 31.42
N SER A 605 22.95 29.96 32.60
CA SER A 605 22.96 31.29 33.17
C SER A 605 24.36 31.76 33.53
N ILE A 606 25.20 30.88 34.04
CA ILE A 606 26.61 31.13 34.36
C ILE A 606 27.39 31.34 33.07
N GLU A 607 27.22 30.48 32.10
CA GLU A 607 27.89 30.58 30.78
C GLU A 607 27.51 31.85 30.03
N ALA A 608 26.25 32.25 30.04
CA ALA A 608 25.78 33.49 29.42
C ALA A 608 26.43 34.71 30.06
N LEU A 609 26.43 34.81 31.40
CA LEU A 609 27.09 35.87 32.14
C LEU A 609 28.58 36.02 31.77
N VAL A 610 29.29 34.90 31.67
CA VAL A 610 30.72 34.92 31.32
C VAL A 610 30.94 35.39 29.89
N ARG A 611 30.12 34.93 28.95
CA ARG A 611 30.22 35.30 27.52
C ARG A 611 29.89 36.79 27.28
N ASP A 612 28.93 37.33 28.02
CA ASP A 612 28.48 38.73 27.89
C ASP A 612 29.51 39.74 28.41
N LEU A 613 30.53 39.31 29.16
CA LEU A 613 31.56 40.18 29.71
C LEU A 613 32.54 40.77 28.69
N ALA A 614 32.52 40.27 27.45
CA ALA A 614 33.47 40.69 26.40
C ALA A 614 34.93 40.75 26.97
N LEU A 615 35.42 39.64 27.52
CA LEU A 615 36.75 39.54 28.15
C LEU A 615 37.82 39.59 27.07
N GLU A 616 38.95 40.22 27.37
CA GLU A 616 40.11 40.27 26.49
C GLU A 616 40.74 38.86 26.38
N HIS A 617 41.14 38.51 25.17
CA HIS A 617 41.77 37.20 24.85
C HIS A 617 40.94 35.98 25.25
N PHE A 618 39.65 36.13 25.52
CA PHE A 618 38.76 35.02 25.88
C PHE A 618 38.49 34.12 24.67
N GLU A 619 38.80 32.83 24.84
CA GLU A 619 38.56 31.81 23.82
C GLU A 619 37.29 30.99 24.14
N SER A 620 37.18 30.52 25.37
CA SER A 620 36.04 29.67 25.77
C SER A 620 35.84 29.61 27.28
N VAL A 621 34.61 29.22 27.68
CA VAL A 621 34.28 28.73 29.02
C VAL A 621 33.73 27.30 28.91
N ALA A 622 34.24 26.40 29.72
CA ALA A 622 33.80 25.01 29.73
C ALA A 622 33.35 24.59 31.14
N PHE A 623 32.26 23.81 31.20
CA PHE A 623 31.83 23.17 32.43
C PHE A 623 32.78 22.03 32.81
N VAL A 624 33.33 22.04 34.01
CA VAL A 624 34.24 21.00 34.53
C VAL A 624 33.47 20.02 35.41
N GLY A 625 32.66 20.53 36.32
CA GLY A 625 31.91 19.67 37.23
C GLY A 625 31.01 20.42 38.21
N THR A 626 30.16 19.66 38.88
CA THR A 626 29.33 20.14 40.00
C THR A 626 29.51 19.27 41.20
N TYR A 627 29.68 19.90 42.37
CA TYR A 627 29.77 19.22 43.64
C TYR A 627 28.64 19.68 44.59
N ARG A 628 27.98 18.68 45.21
CA ARG A 628 26.97 18.87 46.25
C ARG A 628 27.40 18.11 47.50
N GLY A 629 27.42 18.76 48.62
CA GLY A 629 27.81 18.12 49.87
C GLY A 629 27.88 19.09 51.04
N LYS A 630 28.19 18.59 52.21
CA LYS A 630 28.19 19.37 53.47
C LYS A 630 29.03 20.66 53.42
N GLN A 631 30.06 20.71 52.58
CA GLN A 631 30.98 21.86 52.48
C GLN A 631 30.39 23.06 51.70
N VAL A 632 29.33 22.88 50.91
CA VAL A 632 28.70 23.95 50.11
C VAL A 632 27.38 24.44 50.73
N GLY A 633 26.86 23.74 51.73
CA GLY A 633 25.60 24.04 52.39
C GLY A 633 24.37 23.41 51.71
N GLU A 634 23.26 23.35 52.45
CA GLU A 634 21.99 22.83 51.95
C GLU A 634 21.36 23.78 50.92
N GLY A 635 20.79 23.24 49.85
CA GLY A 635 20.20 24.03 48.76
C GLY A 635 21.21 24.74 47.84
N ARG A 636 22.50 24.43 47.99
CA ARG A 636 23.61 25.04 47.20
C ARG A 636 24.46 23.97 46.52
N LYS A 637 25.12 24.37 45.44
CA LYS A 637 26.10 23.56 44.69
C LYS A 637 27.35 24.38 44.36
N SER A 638 28.50 23.72 44.28
CA SER A 638 29.72 24.29 43.72
C SER A 638 29.77 23.90 42.22
N VAL A 639 29.90 24.87 41.35
CA VAL A 639 30.09 24.67 39.91
C VAL A 639 31.52 25.08 39.57
N THR A 640 32.30 24.15 39.02
CA THR A 640 33.65 24.43 38.54
C THR A 640 33.61 24.62 37.05
N MET A 641 34.19 25.72 36.59
CA MET A 641 34.32 26.08 35.19
C MET A 641 35.77 26.32 34.80
N ARG A 642 36.13 26.03 33.58
CA ARG A 642 37.41 26.36 32.98
C ARG A 642 37.26 27.53 32.01
N LEU A 643 38.03 28.55 32.21
CA LEU A 643 38.15 29.70 31.34
C LEU A 643 39.45 29.55 30.54
N THR A 644 39.35 29.59 29.20
CA THR A 644 40.50 29.51 28.32
C THR A 644 40.72 30.85 27.65
N PHE A 645 41.95 31.36 27.74
CA PHE A 645 42.37 32.63 27.13
C PHE A 645 43.50 32.36 26.16
N ARG A 646 43.50 33.05 25.02
CA ARG A 646 44.52 32.94 23.99
C ARG A 646 44.63 34.29 23.22
N SER A 647 45.88 34.70 22.97
CA SER A 647 46.15 35.82 22.09
C SER A 647 46.54 35.36 20.68
N GLY A 648 46.10 36.14 19.67
CA GLY A 648 46.54 35.94 18.27
C GLY A 648 47.91 36.56 17.94
N SER A 649 48.47 37.38 18.86
CA SER A 649 49.69 38.14 18.62
C SER A 649 50.89 37.74 19.48
N GLY A 650 50.71 36.87 20.49
CA GLY A 650 51.79 36.44 21.36
C GLY A 650 51.37 35.46 22.46
N THR A 651 52.33 34.91 23.20
CA THR A 651 52.04 34.04 24.32
C THR A 651 51.60 34.84 25.52
N LEU A 652 50.42 34.55 26.07
CA LEU A 652 49.86 35.19 27.27
C LEU A 652 50.67 34.78 28.52
N ARG A 653 50.75 35.71 29.50
CA ARG A 653 51.25 35.47 30.85
C ARG A 653 50.12 35.41 31.84
N ARG A 654 50.43 34.99 33.08
CA ARG A 654 49.42 34.94 34.15
C ARG A 654 48.80 36.32 34.40
N GLU A 655 49.59 37.34 34.37
CA GLU A 655 49.19 38.73 34.58
C GLU A 655 48.18 39.28 33.56
N ASP A 656 48.10 38.67 32.36
CA ASP A 656 47.14 39.02 31.32
C ASP A 656 45.78 38.36 31.58
N ALA A 657 45.74 37.15 32.13
CA ALA A 657 44.53 36.39 32.35
C ALA A 657 43.86 36.69 33.75
N ASP A 658 44.65 36.90 34.79
CA ASP A 658 44.14 37.05 36.15
C ASP A 658 43.18 38.26 36.34
N PRO A 659 43.36 39.43 35.71
CA PRO A 659 42.36 40.51 35.75
C PRO A 659 41.03 40.14 35.07
N GLN A 660 41.07 39.36 34.03
CA GLN A 660 39.87 38.88 33.35
C GLN A 660 39.09 37.88 34.20
N VAL A 661 39.80 37.00 34.91
CA VAL A 661 39.19 36.06 35.90
C VAL A 661 38.53 36.83 37.04
N ALA A 662 39.15 37.93 37.56
CA ALA A 662 38.54 38.77 38.58
C ALA A 662 37.22 39.39 38.11
N ARG A 663 37.13 39.84 36.88
CA ARG A 663 35.86 40.33 36.27
C ARG A 663 34.78 39.26 36.22
N VAL A 664 35.16 37.99 35.89
CA VAL A 664 34.24 36.84 35.92
C VAL A 664 33.71 36.61 37.32
N VAL A 665 34.58 36.60 38.33
CA VAL A 665 34.22 36.39 39.74
C VAL A 665 33.23 37.47 40.21
N GLU A 666 33.51 38.74 39.91
CA GLU A 666 32.62 39.87 40.24
C GLU A 666 31.24 39.75 39.56
N ALA A 667 31.23 39.41 38.27
CA ALA A 667 29.98 39.22 37.52
C ALA A 667 29.16 38.03 38.04
N LEU A 668 29.79 36.94 38.39
CA LEU A 668 29.12 35.78 38.99
C LEU A 668 28.53 36.11 40.36
N HIS A 669 29.26 36.93 41.17
CA HIS A 669 28.73 37.39 42.45
C HIS A 669 27.50 38.29 42.26
N ALA A 670 27.57 39.26 41.34
CA ALA A 670 26.49 40.18 41.07
C ALA A 670 25.27 39.55 40.39
N GLY A 671 25.50 38.67 39.38
CA GLY A 671 24.45 38.13 38.52
C GLY A 671 23.72 36.91 39.05
N VAL A 672 24.42 36.02 39.77
CA VAL A 672 23.86 34.76 40.31
C VAL A 672 24.12 34.53 41.80
N GLY A 673 24.59 35.53 42.52
CA GLY A 673 24.87 35.49 43.94
C GLY A 673 25.94 34.44 44.28
N ALA A 674 26.92 34.27 43.42
CA ALA A 674 27.96 33.26 43.60
C ALA A 674 28.96 33.65 44.67
N GLU A 675 29.38 32.65 45.51
CA GLU A 675 30.54 32.75 46.38
C GLU A 675 31.70 31.98 45.76
N VAL A 676 32.78 32.65 45.39
CA VAL A 676 33.94 32.01 44.79
C VAL A 676 34.97 31.74 45.88
N ARG A 677 35.42 30.50 45.98
CA ARG A 677 36.54 30.13 46.87
C ARG A 677 37.84 30.46 46.14
N SER A 678 38.61 31.29 46.77
CA SER A 678 39.99 31.60 46.35
C SER A 678 40.91 30.41 46.46
#